data_17a6cbfb1ebcf1cafb584225aea9d652
#
_entry.id   17a6cbfb1ebcf1cafb584225aea9d652
#
_cell.length_a   1.000
_cell.length_b   1.000
_cell.length_c   1.000
_cell.angle_alpha   90.00
_cell.angle_beta   90.00
_cell.angle_gamma   90.00
#
_symmetry.space_group_name_H-M   'P 1'
#
loop_
_entity.id
_entity.type
_entity.pdbx_description
1 polymer ?
#
loop_
_entity_poly.entity_id
_entity_poly.type
_entity_poly.pdbx_seq_one_letter_code
_entity_poly.pdbx_strand_id
1 'polypeptide(L)'
;MTLPLGPPNLLLRGSNLRNTEWVLGCVIYAGHDTKVMQNAMAPPSKRTCVEKRLDRIVSMMLLVLATMCITGSVIMGVRTKLLLPRMWYLAPGDNVSNRNYDPTKTPQTGVYAGITQFILYSYLIPISLYVSIEMVKVSQSMYFINFDMHMYHAETDTPALARTSNLNEELGQVATILSDKTGTLTCNQMEFFKCTIAGVKYGAGVTDIERSVAARNGKPLPAAAPGEGVPQEKGFNFRDARLLGEDGTLAWRGCADAEAVRDFFRLLAVCHTVIPEGEPTPEAIKYQAESPDEAAFVVAAKRFGFFFKKRTGAGVTIAEPGPDGKLVDRFYEVLNVLEFNSTRKRMSVVVRDPEGKLVLFCKGADTVIYERLALSGNAHRDVTSAHMEEFAQAGLRTLCLAYAPVDAAFYETWNAKYFEAKTSLTERDAKIDAVAELIEKDLQLLGASAIEDKLQDGVPACIEHLAQAGVALWVLTGDKQDTAINIGMACSLLRTGMAQHIISLEEMVAEAGGRTGDKALRERASVSVGEQLAAATAALRDGDGAPASLIIDGFGLTFALSDEHKPAFWELSRQCAAVICCRVSPLQKALVTRMVKDAGQVTLAIGDGANDVGMIQAAHIGVGISGQEGMQAVMAADFAIAQFKYLERLVLVHGRYNYKRVARLVTYFFYKNTFFGFTLFWYNAWAFFSGQPCYNDYAMSCYNLFFTSLPIIVVAILDQDVAAPVSAQFPQLYGQGQRNGYYTWRVIAGWVANGFWQSVVAFLACFWGQYRLASDRSNGGVMDMWGAGSAMYTIVVITVTLQLASVINYWTVIHHFIFWASVGLKYAFILAMAVLRPSFATSAYGLFTSVIAPTPAYWLLVGVVPIICLLPDFTMRAYACAPLALSCARARAPDASATGASWRRRTMRSCRRRP
;
A
#
# COMPACT_ATOMS: atom_id res chain seq x y z
N MET A 1 -52.04 10.29 -8.29
CA MET A 1 -50.95 10.81 -9.13
C MET A 1 -49.79 9.85 -9.00
N THR A 2 -49.47 9.07 -10.03
CA THR A 2 -48.29 8.16 -10.05
C THR A 2 -47.13 8.94 -10.63
N LEU A 3 -46.06 9.09 -9.84
CA LEU A 3 -44.83 9.72 -10.28
C LEU A 3 -43.81 8.63 -10.63
N PRO A 4 -43.20 8.66 -11.82
CA PRO A 4 -42.16 7.72 -12.17
C PRO A 4 -40.91 8.06 -11.38
N LEU A 5 -40.33 7.05 -10.71
CA LEU A 5 -39.04 7.16 -10.03
C LEU A 5 -37.98 6.52 -10.92
N GLY A 6 -36.84 7.21 -11.04
CA GLY A 6 -35.71 6.73 -11.80
C GLY A 6 -34.41 6.69 -10.94
N PRO A 7 -33.28 6.29 -11.53
CA PRO A 7 -32.01 6.26 -10.83
C PRO A 7 -31.63 7.55 -10.10
N PRO A 8 -31.94 8.77 -10.60
CA PRO A 8 -31.67 10.02 -9.90
C PRO A 8 -32.46 10.20 -8.59
N ASN A 9 -33.56 9.48 -8.41
CA ASN A 9 -34.35 9.48 -7.19
C ASN A 9 -33.87 8.48 -6.15
N LEU A 10 -32.83 7.69 -6.45
CA LEU A 10 -32.29 6.70 -5.55
C LEU A 10 -31.12 7.28 -4.77
N LEU A 11 -31.26 7.42 -3.46
CA LEU A 11 -30.18 7.80 -2.56
C LEU A 11 -29.35 6.56 -2.19
N LEU A 12 -28.10 6.55 -2.58
CA LEU A 12 -27.19 5.44 -2.30
C LEU A 12 -26.69 5.49 -0.85
N ARG A 13 -26.36 4.33 -0.29
CA ARG A 13 -25.72 4.23 1.01
C ARG A 13 -24.40 5.01 1.00
N GLY A 14 -24.19 5.84 2.02
CA GLY A 14 -22.99 6.69 2.14
C GLY A 14 -23.13 8.08 1.52
N SER A 15 -24.27 8.40 0.89
CA SER A 15 -24.54 9.76 0.42
C SER A 15 -24.74 10.73 1.58
N ASN A 16 -24.18 11.94 1.45
CA ASN A 16 -24.38 13.02 2.38
C ASN A 16 -25.44 13.98 1.85
N LEU A 17 -26.43 14.33 2.67
CA LEU A 17 -27.39 15.37 2.37
C LEU A 17 -26.71 16.74 2.51
N ARG A 18 -26.74 17.53 1.43
CA ARG A 18 -26.16 18.88 1.40
C ARG A 18 -27.17 19.89 0.87
N ASN A 19 -27.08 21.11 1.39
CA ASN A 19 -27.92 22.25 0.96
C ASN A 19 -29.44 21.97 0.94
N THR A 20 -29.89 21.05 1.77
CA THR A 20 -31.30 20.65 1.94
C THR A 20 -31.51 20.33 3.41
N GLU A 21 -32.51 20.92 4.04
CA GLU A 21 -32.75 20.76 5.46
C GLU A 21 -33.21 19.35 5.83
N TRP A 22 -34.04 18.76 4.96
CA TRP A 22 -34.57 17.41 5.18
C TRP A 22 -34.94 16.74 3.85
N VAL A 23 -34.96 15.39 3.87
CA VAL A 23 -35.45 14.56 2.77
C VAL A 23 -36.36 13.48 3.32
N LEU A 24 -37.46 13.20 2.62
CA LEU A 24 -38.34 12.08 2.90
C LEU A 24 -37.99 10.93 1.94
N GLY A 25 -37.58 9.80 2.47
CA GLY A 25 -37.18 8.63 1.70
C GLY A 25 -37.89 7.35 2.16
N CYS A 26 -38.10 6.42 1.25
CA CYS A 26 -38.51 5.05 1.53
C CYS A 26 -37.31 4.13 1.39
N VAL A 27 -37.02 3.32 2.42
CA VAL A 27 -35.94 2.32 2.35
C VAL A 27 -36.42 1.16 1.48
N ILE A 28 -35.73 0.94 0.37
CA ILE A 28 -36.04 -0.15 -0.58
C ILE A 28 -35.04 -1.30 -0.50
N TYR A 29 -33.78 -1.03 -0.10
CA TYR A 29 -32.73 -2.03 0.12
C TYR A 29 -32.01 -1.77 1.44
N ALA A 30 -31.71 -2.80 2.18
CA ALA A 30 -30.99 -2.72 3.46
C ALA A 30 -29.93 -3.83 3.58
N GLY A 31 -28.92 -3.61 4.39
CA GLY A 31 -27.89 -4.59 4.68
C GLY A 31 -27.15 -5.09 3.43
N HIS A 32 -27.17 -6.40 3.22
CA HIS A 32 -26.50 -7.06 2.09
C HIS A 32 -27.15 -6.82 0.72
N ASP A 33 -28.39 -6.38 0.68
CA ASP A 33 -29.11 -6.13 -0.57
C ASP A 33 -28.76 -4.76 -1.19
N THR A 34 -28.03 -3.91 -0.47
CA THR A 34 -27.56 -2.64 -1.02
C THR A 34 -26.53 -2.85 -2.11
N LYS A 35 -26.55 -2.06 -3.19
CA LYS A 35 -25.59 -2.16 -4.30
C LYS A 35 -24.12 -2.11 -3.86
N VAL A 36 -23.82 -1.33 -2.85
CA VAL A 36 -22.46 -1.26 -2.28
C VAL A 36 -22.04 -2.60 -1.69
N MET A 37 -22.94 -3.29 -0.98
CA MET A 37 -22.64 -4.58 -0.38
C MET A 37 -22.68 -5.73 -1.40
N GLN A 38 -23.50 -5.65 -2.43
CA GLN A 38 -23.52 -6.64 -3.52
C GLN A 38 -22.24 -6.61 -4.34
N ASN A 39 -21.63 -5.45 -4.50
CA ASN A 39 -20.33 -5.29 -5.16
C ASN A 39 -19.15 -5.60 -4.22
N ALA A 40 -19.40 -5.66 -2.91
CA ALA A 40 -18.36 -6.01 -1.94
C ALA A 40 -18.18 -7.54 -1.93
N MET A 41 -17.00 -7.99 -2.36
CA MET A 41 -16.58 -9.37 -2.13
C MET A 41 -16.40 -9.61 -0.64
N ALA A 42 -16.72 -10.81 -0.15
CA ALA A 42 -16.40 -11.18 1.23
C ALA A 42 -14.91 -10.91 1.49
N PRO A 43 -14.55 -10.10 2.51
CA PRO A 43 -13.16 -9.75 2.75
C PRO A 43 -12.36 -11.02 3.03
N PRO A 44 -11.35 -11.39 2.22
CA PRO A 44 -10.55 -12.56 2.47
C PRO A 44 -9.71 -12.31 3.72
N SER A 45 -9.55 -13.35 4.54
CA SER A 45 -8.60 -13.30 5.64
C SER A 45 -7.19 -13.16 5.07
N LYS A 46 -6.52 -12.04 5.33
CA LYS A 46 -5.17 -11.77 4.84
C LYS A 46 -4.15 -12.35 5.82
N ARG A 47 -3.30 -13.27 5.34
CA ARG A 47 -2.19 -13.86 6.11
C ARG A 47 -0.87 -13.58 5.42
N THR A 48 0.14 -13.19 6.19
CA THR A 48 1.45 -12.81 5.65
C THR A 48 2.26 -14.02 5.17
N CYS A 49 3.19 -13.79 4.26
CA CYS A 49 4.14 -14.82 3.80
C CYS A 49 5.01 -15.32 4.94
N VAL A 50 5.33 -14.46 5.90
CA VAL A 50 6.09 -14.79 7.11
C VAL A 50 5.31 -15.78 7.99
N GLU A 51 4.03 -15.52 8.23
CA GLU A 51 3.17 -16.43 9.03
C GLU A 51 3.00 -17.80 8.38
N LYS A 52 2.72 -17.85 7.07
CA LYS A 52 2.61 -19.12 6.33
C LYS A 52 3.89 -19.95 6.40
N ARG A 53 5.06 -19.30 6.42
CA ARG A 53 6.34 -19.96 6.55
C ARG A 53 6.60 -20.37 7.99
N LEU A 54 6.18 -19.55 8.96
CA LEU A 54 6.25 -19.85 10.39
C LEU A 54 5.51 -21.15 10.72
N ASP A 55 4.30 -21.35 10.22
CA ASP A 55 3.52 -22.58 10.44
C ASP A 55 4.27 -23.83 9.95
N ARG A 56 4.96 -23.74 8.81
CA ARG A 56 5.78 -24.85 8.29
C ARG A 56 6.97 -25.15 9.19
N ILE A 57 7.63 -24.12 9.73
CA ILE A 57 8.76 -24.30 10.66
C ILE A 57 8.29 -24.92 11.95
N VAL A 58 7.16 -24.46 12.51
CA VAL A 58 6.57 -25.06 13.71
C VAL A 58 6.21 -26.52 13.49
N SER A 59 5.66 -26.88 12.34
CA SER A 59 5.38 -28.27 11.98
C SER A 59 6.66 -29.12 11.91
N MET A 60 7.76 -28.58 11.38
CA MET A 60 9.06 -29.25 11.37
C MET A 60 9.60 -29.42 12.80
N MET A 61 9.46 -28.41 13.67
CA MET A 61 9.90 -28.53 15.06
C MET A 61 9.07 -29.54 15.85
N LEU A 62 7.76 -29.65 15.55
CA LEU A 62 6.92 -30.73 16.09
C LEU A 62 7.42 -32.12 15.68
N LEU A 63 7.85 -32.28 14.44
CA LEU A 63 8.44 -33.53 13.95
C LEU A 63 9.75 -33.85 14.69
N VAL A 64 10.61 -32.86 14.91
CA VAL A 64 11.84 -33.01 15.70
C VAL A 64 11.50 -33.40 17.13
N LEU A 65 10.55 -32.74 17.77
CA LEU A 65 10.06 -33.06 19.12
C LEU A 65 9.55 -34.50 19.19
N ALA A 66 8.71 -34.91 18.27
CA ALA A 66 8.20 -36.30 18.19
C ALA A 66 9.33 -37.30 18.05
N THR A 67 10.32 -37.04 17.21
CA THR A 67 11.51 -37.90 17.03
C THR A 67 12.30 -38.00 18.32
N MET A 68 12.52 -36.89 19.03
CA MET A 68 13.20 -36.90 20.33
C MET A 68 12.44 -37.73 21.37
N CYS A 69 11.13 -37.59 21.46
CA CYS A 69 10.26 -38.33 22.38
C CYS A 69 10.24 -39.83 22.05
N ILE A 70 10.09 -40.20 20.78
CA ILE A 70 10.12 -41.59 20.33
C ILE A 70 11.48 -42.25 20.65
N THR A 71 12.57 -41.56 20.33
CA THR A 71 13.93 -42.05 20.61
C THR A 71 14.12 -42.30 22.10
N GLY A 72 13.74 -41.34 22.92
CA GLY A 72 13.86 -41.48 24.38
C GLY A 72 12.95 -42.57 24.95
N SER A 73 11.71 -42.66 24.47
CA SER A 73 10.74 -43.70 24.84
C SER A 73 11.28 -45.13 24.55
N VAL A 74 11.81 -45.32 23.34
CA VAL A 74 12.40 -46.59 22.94
C VAL A 74 13.62 -46.93 23.78
N ILE A 75 14.55 -45.99 23.95
CA ILE A 75 15.78 -46.21 24.74
C ILE A 75 15.44 -46.52 26.20
N MET A 76 14.47 -45.78 26.78
CA MET A 76 14.02 -46.05 28.14
C MET A 76 13.38 -47.43 28.30
N GLY A 77 12.53 -47.84 27.36
CA GLY A 77 11.95 -49.21 27.35
C GLY A 77 13.01 -50.30 27.27
N VAL A 78 13.95 -50.16 26.33
CA VAL A 78 15.07 -51.13 26.17
C VAL A 78 15.93 -51.22 27.45
N ARG A 79 16.26 -50.06 28.04
CA ARG A 79 17.06 -50.00 29.27
C ARG A 79 16.33 -50.60 30.47
N THR A 80 15.06 -50.34 30.61
CA THR A 80 14.23 -50.96 31.66
C THR A 80 14.27 -52.47 31.59
N LYS A 81 14.27 -53.03 30.36
CA LYS A 81 14.35 -54.48 30.16
C LYS A 81 15.76 -55.05 30.39
N LEU A 82 16.81 -54.41 29.90
CA LEU A 82 18.17 -54.96 29.87
C LEU A 82 19.05 -54.58 31.06
N LEU A 83 18.94 -53.35 31.54
CA LEU A 83 19.85 -52.78 32.53
C LEU A 83 19.25 -52.73 33.91
N LEU A 84 17.95 -52.38 34.05
CA LEU A 84 17.32 -52.21 35.36
C LEU A 84 17.39 -53.49 36.23
N PRO A 85 17.19 -54.70 35.73
CA PRO A 85 17.33 -55.92 36.53
C PRO A 85 18.74 -56.16 37.10
N ARG A 86 19.77 -55.53 36.46
CA ARG A 86 21.16 -55.64 36.90
C ARG A 86 21.53 -54.58 37.95
N MET A 87 20.70 -53.61 38.13
CA MET A 87 20.90 -52.49 39.08
C MET A 87 20.18 -52.78 40.40
N TRP A 88 20.63 -53.88 41.07
CA TRP A 88 20.03 -54.38 42.33
C TRP A 88 19.95 -53.30 43.43
N TYR A 89 20.91 -52.32 43.40
CA TYR A 89 20.99 -51.24 44.39
C TYR A 89 19.89 -50.19 44.22
N LEU A 90 19.14 -50.19 43.14
CA LEU A 90 17.93 -49.37 42.96
C LEU A 90 16.68 -50.06 43.45
N ALA A 91 16.77 -51.34 43.88
CA ALA A 91 15.65 -52.18 44.39
C ALA A 91 14.34 -52.02 43.55
N PRO A 92 14.39 -52.25 42.23
CA PRO A 92 13.28 -51.91 41.36
C PRO A 92 12.00 -52.72 41.58
N GLY A 93 12.08 -53.84 42.33
CA GLY A 93 10.95 -54.74 42.59
C GLY A 93 10.25 -54.56 43.93
N ASP A 94 10.90 -53.95 44.92
CA ASP A 94 10.43 -53.95 46.31
C ASP A 94 9.55 -52.78 46.69
N ASN A 95 9.42 -51.75 45.88
CA ASN A 95 8.63 -50.59 46.19
C ASN A 95 7.35 -50.53 45.37
N VAL A 96 6.23 -50.71 46.04
CA VAL A 96 4.85 -50.62 45.48
C VAL A 96 4.57 -49.26 44.82
N SER A 97 5.28 -48.23 45.20
CA SER A 97 5.18 -46.87 44.66
C SER A 97 5.91 -46.69 43.32
N ASN A 98 6.84 -47.61 42.93
CA ASN A 98 7.63 -47.45 41.71
C ASN A 98 7.11 -48.30 40.51
N ARG A 99 5.78 -48.36 40.36
CA ARG A 99 5.14 -49.10 39.24
C ARG A 99 5.59 -48.65 37.85
N ASN A 100 6.17 -47.48 37.74
CA ASN A 100 6.62 -46.91 36.46
C ASN A 100 7.93 -47.53 35.93
N TYR A 101 8.67 -48.30 36.71
CA TYR A 101 9.95 -48.91 36.36
C TYR A 101 9.93 -50.42 36.48
N ASP A 102 8.78 -51.05 36.27
CA ASP A 102 8.61 -52.48 36.30
C ASP A 102 9.22 -53.14 35.08
N PRO A 103 10.27 -53.97 35.22
CA PRO A 103 10.93 -54.67 34.10
C PRO A 103 10.01 -55.62 33.33
N THR A 104 8.90 -56.04 33.95
CA THR A 104 7.89 -56.89 33.30
C THR A 104 6.95 -56.13 32.40
N LYS A 105 6.78 -54.81 32.62
CA LYS A 105 5.88 -53.94 31.87
C LYS A 105 6.61 -52.92 31.00
N THR A 106 7.69 -53.34 30.34
CA THR A 106 8.54 -52.49 29.52
C THR A 106 7.81 -51.58 28.52
N PRO A 107 6.77 -52.03 27.77
CA PRO A 107 6.05 -51.13 26.85
C PRO A 107 5.36 -49.99 27.56
N GLN A 108 4.76 -50.26 28.72
CA GLN A 108 4.11 -49.20 29.51
C GLN A 108 5.10 -48.14 30.00
N THR A 109 6.26 -48.57 30.50
CA THR A 109 7.34 -47.68 30.94
C THR A 109 7.83 -46.82 29.79
N GLY A 110 7.98 -47.39 28.59
CA GLY A 110 8.32 -46.65 27.39
C GLY A 110 7.29 -45.57 27.04
N VAL A 111 5.99 -45.88 27.08
CA VAL A 111 4.92 -44.93 26.82
C VAL A 111 4.92 -43.80 27.84
N TYR A 112 5.00 -44.10 29.13
CA TYR A 112 5.07 -43.09 30.18
C TYR A 112 6.29 -42.18 30.03
N ALA A 113 7.45 -42.76 29.71
CA ALA A 113 8.66 -41.97 29.43
C ALA A 113 8.44 -41.04 28.23
N GLY A 114 7.79 -41.50 27.16
CA GLY A 114 7.47 -40.67 26.02
C GLY A 114 6.58 -39.46 26.35
N ILE A 115 5.54 -39.68 27.17
CA ILE A 115 4.66 -38.59 27.63
C ILE A 115 5.44 -37.60 28.52
N THR A 116 6.24 -38.10 29.44
CA THR A 116 7.09 -37.24 30.30
C THR A 116 8.06 -36.42 29.47
N GLN A 117 8.70 -37.01 28.49
CA GLN A 117 9.62 -36.32 27.58
C GLN A 117 8.91 -35.32 26.67
N PHE A 118 7.70 -35.62 26.24
CA PHE A 118 6.89 -34.63 25.50
C PHE A 118 6.66 -33.37 26.31
N ILE A 119 6.29 -33.52 27.58
CA ILE A 119 6.13 -32.36 28.49
C ILE A 119 7.47 -31.65 28.67
N LEU A 120 8.54 -32.36 28.94
CA LEU A 120 9.87 -31.81 29.21
C LEU A 120 10.44 -31.05 28.00
N TYR A 121 10.26 -31.56 26.78
CA TYR A 121 10.80 -30.96 25.58
C TYR A 121 9.81 -29.97 24.91
N SER A 122 8.61 -29.77 25.45
CA SER A 122 7.59 -28.86 24.92
C SER A 122 8.10 -27.43 24.74
N TYR A 123 9.10 -27.01 25.50
CA TYR A 123 9.78 -25.71 25.35
C TYR A 123 10.48 -25.51 23.99
N LEU A 124 10.69 -26.60 23.23
CA LEU A 124 11.18 -26.50 21.87
C LEU A 124 10.22 -25.76 20.94
N ILE A 125 8.91 -25.85 21.24
CA ILE A 125 7.86 -25.16 20.50
C ILE A 125 7.72 -23.75 21.05
N PRO A 126 7.92 -22.71 20.22
CA PRO A 126 7.92 -21.33 20.70
C PRO A 126 6.51 -20.73 20.80
N ILE A 127 5.68 -21.20 21.73
CA ILE A 127 4.30 -20.65 21.94
C ILE A 127 4.34 -19.14 22.22
N SER A 128 5.30 -18.68 23.02
CA SER A 128 5.48 -17.27 23.32
C SER A 128 5.86 -16.42 22.12
N LEU A 129 6.30 -17.02 21.02
CA LEU A 129 6.63 -16.31 19.78
C LEU A 129 5.41 -15.59 19.20
N TYR A 130 4.24 -16.26 19.16
CA TYR A 130 3.02 -15.67 18.61
C TYR A 130 2.62 -14.41 19.39
N VAL A 131 2.64 -14.48 20.70
CA VAL A 131 2.35 -13.31 21.56
C VAL A 131 3.37 -12.19 21.34
N SER A 132 4.66 -12.54 21.24
CA SER A 132 5.72 -11.54 21.03
C SER A 132 5.63 -10.88 19.66
N ILE A 133 5.27 -11.65 18.60
CA ILE A 133 5.05 -11.09 17.26
C ILE A 133 3.91 -10.08 17.30
N GLU A 134 2.77 -10.43 17.88
CA GLU A 134 1.62 -9.52 17.95
C GLU A 134 1.93 -8.25 18.76
N MET A 135 2.62 -8.37 19.89
CA MET A 135 3.05 -7.19 20.66
C MET A 135 3.96 -6.27 19.85
N VAL A 136 4.90 -6.83 19.10
CA VAL A 136 5.81 -6.06 18.26
C VAL A 136 5.06 -5.40 17.11
N LYS A 137 4.18 -6.13 16.40
CA LYS A 137 3.37 -5.60 15.30
C LYS A 137 2.47 -4.45 15.77
N VAL A 138 1.78 -4.62 16.88
CA VAL A 138 0.94 -3.56 17.49
C VAL A 138 1.80 -2.35 17.86
N SER A 139 2.95 -2.55 18.50
CA SER A 139 3.86 -1.45 18.85
C SER A 139 4.38 -0.72 17.61
N GLN A 140 4.72 -1.45 16.53
CA GLN A 140 5.16 -0.86 15.27
C GLN A 140 4.05 -0.02 14.61
N SER A 141 2.81 -0.48 14.62
CA SER A 141 1.67 0.27 14.10
C SER A 141 1.39 1.51 14.93
N MET A 142 1.24 1.37 16.23
CA MET A 142 0.81 2.45 17.12
C MET A 142 1.86 3.54 17.28
N TYR A 143 3.13 3.16 17.54
CA TYR A 143 4.16 4.14 17.92
C TYR A 143 5.02 4.62 16.76
N PHE A 144 5.09 3.89 15.65
CA PHE A 144 5.97 4.26 14.54
C PHE A 144 5.21 4.69 13.29
N ILE A 145 4.14 3.97 12.88
CA ILE A 145 3.39 4.34 11.68
C ILE A 145 2.42 5.49 11.98
N ASN A 146 1.57 5.33 13.03
CA ASN A 146 0.52 6.31 13.32
C ASN A 146 1.07 7.65 13.85
N PHE A 147 2.25 7.67 14.47
CA PHE A 147 2.86 8.89 15.00
C PHE A 147 3.99 9.45 14.12
N ASP A 148 4.16 8.96 12.90
CA ASP A 148 5.19 9.52 12.01
C ASP A 148 4.76 10.87 11.43
N MET A 149 5.33 11.94 11.99
CA MET A 149 5.07 13.32 11.56
C MET A 149 5.46 13.60 10.10
N HIS A 150 6.30 12.76 9.49
CA HIS A 150 6.64 12.90 8.07
C HIS A 150 5.56 12.32 7.14
N MET A 151 4.56 11.64 7.69
CA MET A 151 3.37 11.16 6.98
C MET A 151 2.10 11.88 7.45
N TYR A 152 2.24 13.00 8.11
CA TYR A 152 1.14 13.86 8.55
C TYR A 152 0.84 14.94 7.51
N HIS A 153 -0.42 15.12 7.17
CA HIS A 153 -0.88 16.17 6.27
C HIS A 153 -1.55 17.29 7.05
N ALA A 154 -0.87 18.43 7.11
CA ALA A 154 -1.29 19.56 7.97
C ALA A 154 -2.57 20.26 7.50
N GLU A 155 -2.81 20.32 6.17
CA GLU A 155 -4.00 21.02 5.63
C GLU A 155 -5.31 20.31 5.97
N THR A 156 -5.31 18.97 6.03
CA THR A 156 -6.51 18.18 6.35
C THR A 156 -6.47 17.57 7.74
N ASP A 157 -5.45 17.89 8.55
CA ASP A 157 -5.22 17.32 9.89
C ASP A 157 -5.30 15.77 9.88
N THR A 158 -4.67 15.14 8.89
CA THR A 158 -4.80 13.70 8.69
C THR A 158 -3.45 13.01 8.88
N PRO A 159 -3.26 12.21 9.94
CA PRO A 159 -2.09 11.36 10.12
C PRO A 159 -2.20 10.09 9.27
N ALA A 160 -1.07 9.42 9.05
CA ALA A 160 -1.08 8.04 8.59
C ALA A 160 -1.68 7.12 9.66
N LEU A 161 -2.47 6.14 9.26
CA LEU A 161 -3.14 5.22 10.15
C LEU A 161 -2.96 3.77 9.70
N ALA A 162 -2.34 2.95 10.54
CA ALA A 162 -2.37 1.50 10.41
C ALA A 162 -3.65 0.97 11.07
N ARG A 163 -4.59 0.50 10.27
CA ARG A 163 -5.87 -0.04 10.74
C ARG A 163 -5.77 -1.51 11.15
N THR A 164 -4.80 -2.22 10.59
CA THR A 164 -4.44 -3.57 10.98
C THR A 164 -2.96 -3.62 11.31
N SER A 165 -2.59 -4.36 12.34
CA SER A 165 -1.18 -4.59 12.71
C SER A 165 -0.59 -5.80 11.98
N ASN A 166 -1.41 -6.69 11.44
CA ASN A 166 -1.00 -8.01 10.99
C ASN A 166 -0.12 -8.00 9.73
N LEU A 167 -0.15 -6.93 8.94
CA LEU A 167 0.49 -6.86 7.62
C LEU A 167 1.76 -5.99 7.57
N ASN A 168 2.26 -5.52 8.71
CA ASN A 168 3.38 -4.58 8.79
C ASN A 168 4.65 -5.09 8.10
N GLU A 169 4.97 -6.36 8.25
CA GLU A 169 6.16 -6.96 7.62
C GLU A 169 5.99 -7.19 6.12
N GLU A 170 4.75 -7.37 5.65
CA GLU A 170 4.47 -7.57 4.23
C GLU A 170 4.77 -6.30 3.42
N LEU A 171 4.62 -5.10 4.03
CA LEU A 171 5.05 -3.83 3.44
C LEU A 171 6.53 -3.83 2.99
N GLY A 172 7.37 -4.65 3.62
CA GLY A 172 8.79 -4.78 3.27
C GLY A 172 9.09 -5.74 2.12
N GLN A 173 8.06 -6.36 1.52
CA GLN A 173 8.19 -7.37 0.48
C GLN A 173 7.39 -7.05 -0.79
N VAL A 174 6.77 -5.89 -0.88
CA VAL A 174 5.94 -5.48 -2.01
C VAL A 174 6.73 -5.54 -3.31
N ALA A 175 6.22 -6.29 -4.28
CA ALA A 175 6.80 -6.40 -5.61
C ALA A 175 6.02 -5.58 -6.64
N THR A 176 4.70 -5.48 -6.48
CA THR A 176 3.82 -4.78 -7.42
C THR A 176 2.83 -3.91 -6.66
N ILE A 177 2.71 -2.65 -7.06
CA ILE A 177 1.71 -1.71 -6.59
C ILE A 177 0.67 -1.52 -7.70
N LEU A 178 -0.61 -1.68 -7.35
CA LEU A 178 -1.74 -1.40 -8.24
C LEU A 178 -2.41 -0.12 -7.72
N SER A 179 -2.41 0.92 -8.54
CA SER A 179 -2.92 2.24 -8.16
C SER A 179 -4.12 2.61 -9.01
N ASP A 180 -5.14 3.18 -8.40
CA ASP A 180 -6.07 3.99 -9.17
C ASP A 180 -5.41 5.30 -9.59
N LYS A 181 -6.05 6.01 -10.53
CA LYS A 181 -5.55 7.28 -11.05
C LYS A 181 -6.23 8.47 -10.35
N THR A 182 -7.55 8.54 -10.45
CA THR A 182 -8.34 9.72 -10.04
C THR A 182 -8.43 9.79 -8.53
N GLY A 183 -8.10 10.96 -7.94
CA GLY A 183 -8.07 11.13 -6.48
C GLY A 183 -6.90 10.44 -5.77
N THR A 184 -6.27 9.46 -6.43
CA THR A 184 -5.12 8.72 -5.91
C THR A 184 -3.79 9.32 -6.38
N LEU A 185 -3.57 9.42 -7.69
CA LEU A 185 -2.40 10.10 -8.28
C LEU A 185 -2.68 11.59 -8.51
N THR A 186 -3.93 11.94 -8.76
CA THR A 186 -4.39 13.31 -8.95
C THR A 186 -5.11 13.82 -7.70
N CYS A 187 -5.27 15.14 -7.61
CA CYS A 187 -5.99 15.77 -6.49
C CYS A 187 -7.52 15.67 -6.62
N ASN A 188 -8.05 15.06 -7.68
CA ASN A 188 -9.46 15.16 -8.07
C ASN A 188 -9.97 16.63 -8.11
N GLN A 189 -9.09 17.51 -8.51
CA GLN A 189 -9.32 18.94 -8.66
C GLN A 189 -8.98 19.35 -10.07
N MET A 190 -10.02 19.78 -10.81
CA MET A 190 -9.85 20.32 -12.15
C MET A 190 -9.54 21.81 -12.08
N GLU A 191 -8.59 22.25 -12.86
CA GLU A 191 -8.22 23.66 -13.00
C GLU A 191 -8.49 24.13 -14.45
N PHE A 192 -9.20 25.23 -14.60
CA PHE A 192 -9.40 25.88 -15.89
C PHE A 192 -8.08 26.49 -16.34
N PHE A 193 -7.50 26.01 -17.46
CA PHE A 193 -6.13 26.32 -17.84
C PHE A 193 -5.98 27.08 -19.15
N LYS A 194 -6.64 26.61 -20.23
CA LYS A 194 -6.63 27.21 -21.57
C LYS A 194 -8.04 27.22 -22.16
N CYS A 195 -8.25 28.04 -23.16
CA CYS A 195 -9.47 28.00 -23.99
C CYS A 195 -9.19 28.48 -25.40
N THR A 196 -10.09 28.14 -26.31
CA THR A 196 -10.16 28.74 -27.66
C THR A 196 -11.54 29.30 -27.87
N ILE A 197 -11.64 30.58 -28.27
CA ILE A 197 -12.88 31.30 -28.47
C ILE A 197 -12.82 31.97 -29.83
N ALA A 198 -13.84 31.82 -30.67
CA ALA A 198 -13.90 32.39 -32.04
C ALA A 198 -12.61 32.13 -32.87
N GLY A 199 -11.97 30.93 -32.67
CA GLY A 199 -10.75 30.56 -33.40
C GLY A 199 -9.46 31.16 -32.82
N VAL A 200 -9.51 31.92 -31.74
CA VAL A 200 -8.33 32.47 -31.07
C VAL A 200 -8.00 31.68 -29.83
N LYS A 201 -6.74 31.21 -29.72
CA LYS A 201 -6.24 30.50 -28.56
C LYS A 201 -5.85 31.48 -27.44
N TYR A 202 -6.33 31.18 -26.22
CA TYR A 202 -6.06 31.92 -25.01
C TYR A 202 -5.53 30.99 -23.90
N GLY A 203 -4.73 31.57 -23.02
CA GLY A 203 -4.10 30.86 -21.91
C GLY A 203 -2.61 30.62 -22.13
N ALA A 204 -1.80 31.31 -21.35
CA ALA A 204 -0.35 31.12 -21.29
C ALA A 204 0.00 30.26 -20.06
N GLY A 205 0.96 29.36 -20.19
CA GLY A 205 1.44 28.51 -19.10
C GLY A 205 1.85 27.14 -19.60
N VAL A 206 2.64 26.46 -18.79
CA VAL A 206 3.17 25.14 -19.05
C VAL A 206 2.42 24.14 -18.18
N THR A 207 1.81 23.13 -18.75
CA THR A 207 1.13 22.08 -17.98
C THR A 207 2.12 21.28 -17.14
N ASP A 208 1.65 20.59 -16.09
CA ASP A 208 2.49 19.73 -15.27
C ASP A 208 3.13 18.61 -16.13
N ILE A 209 2.44 18.16 -17.17
CA ILE A 209 2.97 17.20 -18.15
C ILE A 209 4.13 17.81 -18.95
N GLU A 210 3.93 18.99 -19.55
CA GLU A 210 4.96 19.69 -20.32
C GLU A 210 6.19 19.98 -19.46
N ARG A 211 5.97 20.40 -18.21
CA ARG A 211 7.01 20.65 -17.20
C ARG A 211 7.81 19.39 -16.85
N SER A 212 7.12 18.28 -16.62
CA SER A 212 7.75 16.99 -16.31
C SER A 212 8.56 16.45 -17.47
N VAL A 213 8.05 16.57 -18.69
CA VAL A 213 8.74 16.17 -19.93
C VAL A 213 9.95 17.05 -20.21
N ALA A 214 9.84 18.37 -20.05
CA ALA A 214 10.95 19.30 -20.25
C ALA A 214 12.08 19.06 -19.22
N ALA A 215 11.75 18.90 -17.96
CA ALA A 215 12.71 18.62 -16.89
C ALA A 215 13.52 17.35 -17.14
N ARG A 216 12.89 16.31 -17.71
CA ARG A 216 13.55 15.04 -18.05
C ARG A 216 14.43 15.09 -19.28
N ASN A 217 13.96 15.79 -20.30
CA ASN A 217 14.69 15.91 -21.56
C ASN A 217 15.85 16.91 -21.47
N GLY A 218 16.08 17.51 -20.31
CA GLY A 218 17.08 18.57 -20.12
C GLY A 218 16.84 19.80 -21.00
N LYS A 219 15.63 19.94 -21.54
CA LYS A 219 15.24 21.13 -22.31
C LYS A 219 14.96 22.28 -21.36
N PRO A 220 15.38 23.48 -21.69
CA PRO A 220 14.99 24.63 -20.88
C PRO A 220 13.46 24.72 -20.84
N LEU A 221 12.90 24.88 -19.64
CA LEU A 221 11.48 25.15 -19.44
C LEU A 221 11.11 26.38 -20.29
N PRO A 222 9.99 26.38 -21.00
CA PRO A 222 9.45 27.61 -21.60
C PRO A 222 9.43 28.71 -20.54
N ALA A 223 9.63 29.94 -20.95
CA ALA A 223 9.66 31.08 -20.04
C ALA A 223 8.41 31.07 -19.17
N ALA A 224 8.60 31.22 -17.85
CA ALA A 224 7.50 31.26 -16.89
C ALA A 224 6.47 32.32 -17.33
N ALA A 225 5.20 31.96 -17.32
CA ALA A 225 4.14 32.92 -17.65
C ALA A 225 4.16 34.07 -16.64
N PRO A 226 3.86 35.30 -17.03
CA PRO A 226 3.78 36.42 -16.11
C PRO A 226 2.86 36.09 -14.93
N GLY A 227 3.39 36.22 -13.69
CA GLY A 227 2.65 35.91 -12.48
C GLY A 227 2.66 34.40 -12.08
N GLU A 228 3.46 33.57 -12.68
CA GLU A 228 3.67 32.19 -12.23
C GLU A 228 4.25 32.19 -10.80
N GLY A 229 3.58 31.49 -9.87
CA GLY A 229 3.92 31.49 -8.44
C GLY A 229 2.95 32.32 -7.56
N VAL A 230 2.10 33.14 -8.14
CA VAL A 230 1.01 33.80 -7.36
C VAL A 230 -0.11 32.78 -7.14
N PRO A 231 -0.52 32.49 -5.89
CA PRO A 231 -1.64 31.60 -5.61
C PRO A 231 -2.91 32.09 -6.29
N GLN A 232 -3.52 31.24 -7.10
CA GLN A 232 -4.83 31.51 -7.70
C GLN A 232 -5.94 30.81 -6.92
N GLU A 233 -7.18 31.18 -7.22
CA GLU A 233 -8.34 30.53 -6.62
C GLU A 233 -8.39 29.05 -7.01
N LYS A 234 -8.77 28.20 -6.09
CA LYS A 234 -8.91 26.76 -6.30
C LYS A 234 -9.85 26.48 -7.47
N GLY A 235 -9.39 25.72 -8.48
CA GLY A 235 -10.14 25.43 -9.70
C GLY A 235 -9.84 26.38 -10.88
N PHE A 236 -8.92 27.31 -10.72
CA PHE A 236 -8.59 28.29 -11.75
C PHE A 236 -7.07 28.54 -11.84
N ASN A 237 -6.48 28.23 -13.00
CA ASN A 237 -5.05 28.44 -13.28
C ASN A 237 -4.84 29.04 -14.68
N PHE A 238 -5.77 29.89 -15.10
CA PHE A 238 -5.72 30.56 -16.38
C PHE A 238 -4.93 31.88 -16.31
N ARG A 239 -4.04 32.13 -17.29
CA ARG A 239 -3.19 33.32 -17.37
C ARG A 239 -3.12 33.79 -18.80
N ASP A 240 -3.77 34.90 -19.06
CA ASP A 240 -3.66 35.60 -20.35
C ASP A 240 -4.09 37.06 -20.18
N ALA A 241 -3.15 37.96 -20.38
CA ALA A 241 -3.39 39.39 -20.25
C ALA A 241 -4.43 39.94 -21.26
N ARG A 242 -4.61 39.24 -22.39
CA ARG A 242 -5.58 39.64 -23.41
C ARG A 242 -7.02 39.49 -22.94
N LEU A 243 -7.30 38.56 -22.04
CA LEU A 243 -8.64 38.36 -21.47
C LEU A 243 -8.76 38.93 -20.05
N LEU A 244 -7.78 38.71 -19.16
CA LEU A 244 -7.86 39.14 -17.76
C LEU A 244 -7.28 40.54 -17.50
N GLY A 245 -6.42 41.08 -18.39
CA GLY A 245 -5.61 42.24 -18.09
C GLY A 245 -4.46 41.95 -17.11
N GLU A 246 -3.49 42.83 -17.01
CA GLU A 246 -2.35 42.68 -16.07
C GLU A 246 -2.79 42.81 -14.60
N ASP A 247 -3.81 43.63 -14.35
CA ASP A 247 -4.36 43.93 -13.01
C ASP A 247 -5.70 43.23 -12.72
N GLY A 248 -6.14 42.25 -13.51
CA GLY A 248 -7.44 41.61 -13.37
C GLY A 248 -8.63 42.50 -13.84
N THR A 249 -8.36 43.48 -14.72
CA THR A 249 -9.31 44.51 -15.20
C THR A 249 -10.31 44.01 -16.24
N LEU A 250 -10.40 42.71 -16.51
CA LEU A 250 -11.28 42.08 -17.51
C LEU A 250 -11.11 42.72 -18.91
N ALA A 251 -9.89 42.66 -19.44
CA ALA A 251 -9.48 43.25 -20.73
C ALA A 251 -10.28 42.70 -21.94
N TRP A 252 -10.91 41.52 -21.81
CA TRP A 252 -11.72 40.92 -22.85
C TRP A 252 -12.82 41.82 -23.43
N ARG A 253 -13.27 42.84 -22.69
CA ARG A 253 -14.29 43.82 -23.15
C ARG A 253 -13.83 44.70 -24.30
N GLY A 254 -12.52 44.85 -24.44
CA GLY A 254 -11.90 45.59 -25.54
C GLY A 254 -11.48 44.75 -26.72
N CYS A 255 -11.69 43.43 -26.68
CA CYS A 255 -11.35 42.54 -27.78
C CYS A 255 -12.29 42.67 -28.95
N ALA A 256 -11.85 42.36 -30.15
CA ALA A 256 -12.66 42.36 -31.38
C ALA A 256 -13.88 41.42 -31.27
N ASP A 257 -13.70 40.29 -30.58
CA ASP A 257 -14.69 39.23 -30.41
C ASP A 257 -15.33 39.24 -29.02
N ALA A 258 -15.47 40.42 -28.40
CA ALA A 258 -16.00 40.59 -27.04
C ALA A 258 -17.37 39.93 -26.82
N GLU A 259 -18.19 39.86 -27.87
CA GLU A 259 -19.52 39.23 -27.82
C GLU A 259 -19.43 37.72 -27.73
N ALA A 260 -18.57 37.09 -28.54
CA ALA A 260 -18.30 35.66 -28.47
C ALA A 260 -17.68 35.24 -27.13
N VAL A 261 -16.78 36.08 -26.58
CA VAL A 261 -16.19 35.86 -25.24
C VAL A 261 -17.25 35.92 -24.15
N ARG A 262 -18.18 36.90 -24.25
CA ARG A 262 -19.30 37.04 -23.32
C ARG A 262 -20.18 35.80 -23.30
N ASP A 263 -20.58 35.34 -24.48
CA ASP A 263 -21.47 34.22 -24.62
C ASP A 263 -20.81 32.89 -24.20
N PHE A 264 -19.50 32.79 -24.43
CA PHE A 264 -18.71 31.65 -23.97
C PHE A 264 -18.74 31.54 -22.44
N PHE A 265 -18.40 32.58 -21.70
CA PHE A 265 -18.40 32.56 -20.24
C PHE A 265 -19.81 32.57 -19.64
N ARG A 266 -20.79 33.18 -20.31
CA ARG A 266 -22.19 33.09 -19.96
C ARG A 266 -22.69 31.63 -20.03
N LEU A 267 -22.36 30.90 -21.09
CA LEU A 267 -22.67 29.50 -21.20
C LEU A 267 -22.08 28.69 -20.03
N LEU A 268 -20.81 28.91 -19.68
CA LEU A 268 -20.20 28.28 -18.54
C LEU A 268 -20.87 28.59 -17.21
N ALA A 269 -21.42 29.78 -17.05
CA ALA A 269 -22.12 30.21 -15.84
C ALA A 269 -23.58 29.74 -15.77
N VAL A 270 -24.21 29.33 -16.88
CA VAL A 270 -25.62 28.90 -16.95
C VAL A 270 -25.77 27.38 -17.13
N CYS A 271 -24.95 26.79 -18.03
CA CYS A 271 -25.07 25.40 -18.40
C CYS A 271 -24.29 24.49 -17.43
N HIS A 272 -24.82 24.30 -16.23
CA HIS A 272 -24.24 23.42 -15.20
C HIS A 272 -25.30 22.98 -14.18
N THR A 273 -24.96 22.01 -13.31
CA THR A 273 -25.78 21.52 -12.19
C THR A 273 -25.27 21.99 -10.83
N VAL A 274 -24.23 22.80 -10.79
CA VAL A 274 -23.56 23.31 -9.58
C VAL A 274 -24.53 24.04 -8.65
N ILE A 275 -24.32 23.86 -7.35
CA ILE A 275 -25.11 24.51 -6.29
C ILE A 275 -24.18 25.45 -5.49
N PRO A 276 -24.56 26.73 -5.29
CA PRO A 276 -23.80 27.66 -4.49
C PRO A 276 -24.06 27.43 -3.00
N GLU A 277 -23.04 27.52 -2.18
CA GLU A 277 -23.08 27.40 -0.72
C GLU A 277 -22.38 28.61 -0.07
N GLY A 278 -22.97 29.19 0.95
CA GLY A 278 -22.42 30.33 1.67
C GLY A 278 -23.08 31.66 1.28
N GLU A 279 -22.47 32.76 1.68
CA GLU A 279 -22.94 34.09 1.33
C GLU A 279 -22.74 34.39 -0.17
N PRO A 280 -23.67 35.08 -0.85
CA PRO A 280 -23.62 35.33 -2.28
C PRO A 280 -22.65 36.48 -2.63
N THR A 281 -21.46 36.46 -2.06
CA THR A 281 -20.34 37.35 -2.35
C THR A 281 -19.24 36.60 -3.10
N PRO A 282 -18.51 37.23 -4.02
CA PRO A 282 -17.48 36.56 -4.80
C PRO A 282 -16.36 35.92 -3.94
N GLU A 283 -16.15 36.38 -2.72
CA GLU A 283 -15.09 35.96 -1.83
C GLU A 283 -15.52 34.80 -0.91
N ALA A 284 -16.79 34.76 -0.49
CA ALA A 284 -17.29 33.78 0.50
C ALA A 284 -18.00 32.56 -0.11
N ILE A 285 -18.49 32.67 -1.35
CA ILE A 285 -19.26 31.63 -1.99
C ILE A 285 -18.40 30.41 -2.35
N LYS A 286 -18.88 29.24 -2.00
CA LYS A 286 -18.30 27.95 -2.41
C LYS A 286 -19.26 27.26 -3.36
N TYR A 287 -18.72 26.63 -4.38
CA TYR A 287 -19.50 25.89 -5.37
C TYR A 287 -19.40 24.39 -5.11
N GLN A 288 -20.55 23.75 -4.93
CA GLN A 288 -20.66 22.30 -4.80
C GLN A 288 -21.14 21.74 -6.14
N ALA A 289 -20.34 20.87 -6.72
CA ALA A 289 -20.62 20.24 -8.00
C ALA A 289 -20.52 18.73 -7.89
N GLU A 290 -21.35 18.03 -8.65
CA GLU A 290 -21.24 16.58 -8.83
C GLU A 290 -19.98 16.23 -9.65
N SER A 291 -19.69 17.06 -10.67
CA SER A 291 -18.48 16.93 -11.51
C SER A 291 -17.46 18.02 -11.17
N PRO A 292 -16.18 17.64 -10.90
CA PRO A 292 -15.11 18.63 -10.70
C PRO A 292 -14.90 19.54 -11.91
N ASP A 293 -15.20 19.05 -13.12
CA ASP A 293 -15.13 19.82 -14.37
C ASP A 293 -16.10 21.01 -14.32
N GLU A 294 -17.36 20.79 -13.87
CA GLU A 294 -18.35 21.83 -13.73
C GLU A 294 -17.97 22.89 -12.69
N ALA A 295 -17.37 22.46 -11.57
CA ALA A 295 -16.88 23.40 -10.57
C ALA A 295 -15.80 24.32 -11.16
N ALA A 296 -14.86 23.79 -11.93
CA ALA A 296 -13.81 24.57 -12.59
C ALA A 296 -14.39 25.58 -13.59
N PHE A 297 -15.43 25.18 -14.35
CA PHE A 297 -16.09 26.07 -15.30
C PHE A 297 -16.81 27.23 -14.63
N VAL A 298 -17.52 26.97 -13.54
CA VAL A 298 -18.24 28.02 -12.80
C VAL A 298 -17.26 28.97 -12.11
N VAL A 299 -16.16 28.46 -11.57
CA VAL A 299 -15.08 29.29 -11.01
C VAL A 299 -14.43 30.15 -12.10
N ALA A 300 -14.17 29.54 -13.29
CA ALA A 300 -13.66 30.32 -14.42
C ALA A 300 -14.63 31.45 -14.81
N ALA A 301 -15.91 31.15 -15.01
CA ALA A 301 -16.90 32.15 -15.32
C ALA A 301 -16.93 33.30 -14.30
N LYS A 302 -16.86 32.96 -13.01
CA LYS A 302 -16.77 33.93 -11.92
C LYS A 302 -15.56 34.86 -12.07
N ARG A 303 -14.40 34.32 -12.38
CA ARG A 303 -13.15 35.10 -12.56
C ARG A 303 -13.18 36.02 -13.78
N PHE A 304 -13.95 35.67 -14.80
CA PHE A 304 -14.19 36.52 -15.99
C PHE A 304 -15.36 37.48 -15.85
N GLY A 305 -15.96 37.57 -14.66
CA GLY A 305 -16.99 38.56 -14.32
C GLY A 305 -18.42 38.03 -14.39
N PHE A 306 -18.63 36.73 -14.69
CA PHE A 306 -19.94 36.09 -14.71
C PHE A 306 -20.17 35.32 -13.41
N PHE A 307 -20.63 36.03 -12.41
CA PHE A 307 -20.72 35.52 -11.06
C PHE A 307 -22.07 34.82 -10.80
N PHE A 308 -22.04 33.49 -10.67
CA PHE A 308 -23.20 32.69 -10.31
C PHE A 308 -23.52 32.83 -8.83
N LYS A 309 -24.68 33.49 -8.52
CA LYS A 309 -25.12 33.84 -7.16
C LYS A 309 -26.09 32.85 -6.55
N LYS A 310 -27.12 32.44 -7.29
CA LYS A 310 -28.22 31.67 -6.74
C LYS A 310 -28.86 30.77 -7.79
N ARG A 311 -29.23 29.56 -7.38
CA ARG A 311 -30.09 28.64 -8.13
C ARG A 311 -31.42 28.49 -7.43
N THR A 312 -32.51 28.59 -8.16
CA THR A 312 -33.89 28.32 -7.70
C THR A 312 -34.52 27.27 -8.59
N GLY A 313 -35.67 26.71 -8.19
CA GLY A 313 -36.39 25.76 -9.04
C GLY A 313 -36.87 26.35 -10.39
N ALA A 314 -36.95 27.70 -10.51
CA ALA A 314 -37.34 28.40 -11.72
C ALA A 314 -36.17 28.86 -12.59
N GLY A 315 -34.96 28.98 -12.03
CA GLY A 315 -33.83 29.46 -12.84
C GLY A 315 -32.56 29.78 -12.02
N VAL A 316 -31.66 30.46 -12.71
CA VAL A 316 -30.31 30.81 -12.24
C VAL A 316 -30.11 32.30 -12.24
N THR A 317 -29.60 32.88 -11.15
CA THR A 317 -29.26 34.29 -11.06
C THR A 317 -27.75 34.46 -11.19
N ILE A 318 -27.31 35.25 -12.18
CA ILE A 318 -25.92 35.54 -12.45
C ILE A 318 -25.70 37.03 -12.42
N ALA A 319 -24.62 37.52 -11.80
CA ALA A 319 -24.17 38.86 -11.98
C ALA A 319 -23.26 38.93 -13.22
N GLU A 320 -23.66 39.69 -14.20
CA GLU A 320 -22.92 39.96 -15.44
C GLU A 320 -22.42 41.40 -15.52
N PRO A 321 -21.29 41.63 -16.21
CA PRO A 321 -20.81 42.98 -16.42
C PRO A 321 -21.73 43.74 -17.42
N GLY A 322 -22.34 44.77 -16.93
CA GLY A 322 -23.14 45.72 -17.77
C GLY A 322 -22.25 46.57 -18.68
N PRO A 323 -22.89 47.36 -19.59
CA PRO A 323 -22.16 48.30 -20.45
C PRO A 323 -21.28 49.28 -19.68
N ASP A 324 -21.73 49.70 -18.49
CA ASP A 324 -21.04 50.66 -17.62
C ASP A 324 -19.93 49.99 -16.76
N GLY A 325 -19.67 48.71 -16.94
CA GLY A 325 -18.66 47.99 -16.18
C GLY A 325 -19.11 47.53 -14.80
N LYS A 326 -20.28 47.88 -14.33
CA LYS A 326 -20.86 47.44 -13.07
C LYS A 326 -21.51 46.06 -13.25
N LEU A 327 -21.41 45.24 -12.22
CA LEU A 327 -22.12 43.96 -12.21
C LEU A 327 -23.62 44.18 -12.05
N VAL A 328 -24.39 43.61 -12.97
CA VAL A 328 -25.87 43.69 -12.97
C VAL A 328 -26.39 42.25 -12.80
N ASP A 329 -27.31 42.08 -11.87
CA ASP A 329 -27.93 40.76 -11.64
C ASP A 329 -28.93 40.47 -12.76
N ARG A 330 -28.72 39.35 -13.46
CA ARG A 330 -29.60 38.86 -14.51
C ARG A 330 -30.16 37.50 -14.13
N PHE A 331 -31.44 37.29 -14.32
CA PHE A 331 -32.12 36.05 -14.07
C PHE A 331 -32.36 35.30 -15.37
N TYR A 332 -31.87 34.10 -15.48
CA TYR A 332 -32.09 33.16 -16.56
C TYR A 332 -33.10 32.12 -16.11
N GLU A 333 -34.26 32.08 -16.74
CA GLU A 333 -35.27 31.05 -16.46
C GLU A 333 -34.84 29.74 -17.10
N VAL A 334 -34.56 28.72 -16.29
CA VAL A 334 -34.15 27.39 -16.77
C VAL A 334 -35.42 26.55 -17.02
N LEU A 335 -35.73 26.32 -18.28
CA LEU A 335 -36.92 25.60 -18.69
C LEU A 335 -36.70 24.09 -18.67
N ASN A 336 -35.62 23.64 -19.27
CA ASN A 336 -35.25 22.22 -19.31
C ASN A 336 -33.75 22.05 -19.12
N VAL A 337 -33.39 21.01 -18.38
CA VAL A 337 -32.01 20.53 -18.25
C VAL A 337 -31.95 19.14 -18.87
N LEU A 338 -31.10 18.99 -19.87
CA LEU A 338 -30.75 17.69 -20.49
C LEU A 338 -29.41 17.25 -19.92
N GLU A 339 -29.48 16.45 -18.88
CA GLU A 339 -28.29 16.03 -18.11
C GLU A 339 -27.28 15.28 -18.95
N PHE A 340 -26.02 15.32 -18.52
CA PHE A 340 -24.96 14.54 -19.13
C PHE A 340 -25.16 13.05 -18.90
N ASN A 341 -25.03 12.25 -19.94
CA ASN A 341 -24.83 10.82 -19.80
C ASN A 341 -23.72 10.31 -20.72
N SER A 342 -23.18 9.15 -20.39
CA SER A 342 -22.03 8.57 -21.11
C SER A 342 -22.35 8.20 -22.58
N THR A 343 -23.62 8.00 -22.91
CA THR A 343 -24.09 7.67 -24.26
C THR A 343 -24.17 8.94 -25.11
N ARG A 344 -24.73 10.00 -24.56
CA ARG A 344 -24.90 11.30 -25.26
C ARG A 344 -23.60 12.10 -25.31
N LYS A 345 -22.73 11.97 -24.29
CA LYS A 345 -21.44 12.69 -24.12
C LYS A 345 -21.58 14.21 -24.21
N ARG A 346 -22.77 14.75 -23.90
CA ARG A 346 -23.06 16.18 -23.89
C ARG A 346 -24.14 16.52 -22.87
N MET A 347 -24.14 17.77 -22.44
CA MET A 347 -25.15 18.35 -21.58
C MET A 347 -25.69 19.60 -22.25
N SER A 348 -27.01 19.81 -22.16
CA SER A 348 -27.67 20.98 -22.72
C SER A 348 -28.67 21.57 -21.73
N VAL A 349 -28.84 22.88 -21.81
CA VAL A 349 -29.82 23.59 -20.99
C VAL A 349 -30.61 24.56 -21.90
N VAL A 350 -31.93 24.47 -21.84
CA VAL A 350 -32.83 25.43 -22.53
C VAL A 350 -33.18 26.51 -21.55
N VAL A 351 -32.84 27.73 -21.89
CA VAL A 351 -33.06 28.88 -21.02
C VAL A 351 -33.83 29.97 -21.75
N ARG A 352 -34.63 30.76 -20.97
CA ARG A 352 -35.16 32.02 -21.42
C ARG A 352 -34.27 33.12 -20.86
N ASP A 353 -33.68 33.88 -21.75
CA ASP A 353 -32.90 35.08 -21.46
C ASP A 353 -33.74 36.17 -20.79
N PRO A 354 -33.21 37.09 -19.98
CA PRO A 354 -33.91 38.27 -19.46
C PRO A 354 -34.59 39.12 -20.53
N GLU A 355 -34.17 39.03 -21.79
CA GLU A 355 -34.75 39.67 -22.96
C GLU A 355 -35.92 38.90 -23.59
N GLY A 356 -36.29 37.72 -23.02
CA GLY A 356 -37.39 36.89 -23.46
C GLY A 356 -37.07 35.92 -24.59
N LYS A 357 -35.82 35.88 -25.07
CA LYS A 357 -35.35 34.92 -26.11
C LYS A 357 -35.09 33.56 -25.55
N LEU A 358 -35.43 32.51 -26.31
CA LEU A 358 -35.10 31.14 -25.96
C LEU A 358 -33.75 30.75 -26.58
N VAL A 359 -32.85 30.24 -25.74
CA VAL A 359 -31.52 29.82 -26.17
C VAL A 359 -31.22 28.43 -25.60
N LEU A 360 -30.75 27.57 -26.43
CA LEU A 360 -30.14 26.29 -26.04
C LEU A 360 -28.64 26.46 -25.87
N PHE A 361 -28.12 26.22 -24.68
CA PHE A 361 -26.71 26.12 -24.42
C PHE A 361 -26.30 24.64 -24.35
N CYS A 362 -25.24 24.27 -25.05
CA CYS A 362 -24.76 22.91 -25.13
C CYS A 362 -23.26 22.86 -24.91
N LYS A 363 -22.82 21.92 -24.06
CA LYS A 363 -21.39 21.59 -23.88
C LYS A 363 -21.18 20.08 -24.03
N GLY A 364 -20.12 19.67 -24.68
CA GLY A 364 -19.90 18.23 -24.88
C GLY A 364 -18.59 17.91 -25.59
N ALA A 365 -18.42 16.61 -25.87
CA ALA A 365 -17.25 16.12 -26.61
C ALA A 365 -17.25 16.65 -28.06
N ASP A 366 -16.08 16.90 -28.59
CA ASP A 366 -15.82 17.41 -29.93
C ASP A 366 -16.56 16.62 -31.02
N THR A 367 -16.40 15.29 -31.06
CA THR A 367 -17.04 14.42 -32.01
C THR A 367 -18.55 14.60 -32.08
N VAL A 368 -19.17 14.68 -30.90
CA VAL A 368 -20.64 14.77 -30.77
C VAL A 368 -21.18 16.16 -31.12
N ILE A 369 -20.46 17.21 -30.73
CA ILE A 369 -20.85 18.60 -31.04
C ILE A 369 -20.66 18.89 -32.52
N TYR A 370 -19.53 18.46 -33.13
CA TYR A 370 -19.25 18.72 -34.55
C TYR A 370 -20.26 18.09 -35.52
N GLU A 371 -20.83 16.92 -35.20
CA GLU A 371 -21.92 16.31 -35.95
C GLU A 371 -23.22 17.12 -35.97
N ARG A 372 -23.40 18.01 -34.98
CA ARG A 372 -24.63 18.78 -34.72
C ARG A 372 -24.49 20.26 -35.04
N LEU A 373 -23.37 20.68 -35.57
CA LEU A 373 -23.15 22.06 -35.97
C LEU A 373 -23.99 22.42 -37.20
N ALA A 374 -24.47 23.65 -37.24
CA ALA A 374 -25.11 24.21 -38.42
C ALA A 374 -24.15 24.23 -39.62
N LEU A 375 -24.68 24.00 -40.81
CA LEU A 375 -23.92 23.98 -42.06
C LEU A 375 -23.32 25.36 -42.42
N SER A 376 -23.88 26.45 -41.90
CA SER A 376 -23.40 27.81 -42.06
C SER A 376 -23.15 28.49 -40.72
N GLY A 377 -22.18 29.41 -40.66
CA GLY A 377 -21.86 30.16 -39.45
C GLY A 377 -20.75 29.63 -38.56
N ASN A 378 -20.16 28.50 -38.89
CA ASN A 378 -19.10 27.87 -38.06
C ASN A 378 -17.71 28.02 -38.72
N ALA A 379 -17.33 29.22 -39.10
CA ALA A 379 -16.05 29.53 -39.80
C ALA A 379 -14.79 29.06 -38.99
N HIS A 380 -14.90 28.97 -37.68
CA HIS A 380 -13.77 28.67 -36.77
C HIS A 380 -13.65 27.20 -36.38
N ARG A 381 -14.47 26.31 -36.99
CA ARG A 381 -14.51 24.87 -36.65
C ARG A 381 -13.14 24.20 -36.78
N ASP A 382 -12.48 24.33 -37.94
CA ASP A 382 -11.24 23.60 -38.22
C ASP A 382 -10.06 24.12 -37.37
N VAL A 383 -10.04 25.46 -37.15
CA VAL A 383 -9.04 26.07 -36.24
C VAL A 383 -9.26 25.64 -34.80
N THR A 384 -10.51 25.60 -34.36
CA THR A 384 -10.84 25.13 -32.98
C THR A 384 -10.46 23.67 -32.82
N SER A 385 -10.69 22.82 -33.86
CA SER A 385 -10.30 21.40 -33.82
C SER A 385 -8.79 21.25 -33.67
N ALA A 386 -8.00 22.01 -34.47
CA ALA A 386 -6.54 21.99 -34.35
C ALA A 386 -6.04 22.44 -32.97
N HIS A 387 -6.66 23.46 -32.36
CA HIS A 387 -6.33 23.90 -31.01
C HIS A 387 -6.68 22.85 -29.96
N MET A 388 -7.82 22.16 -30.12
CA MET A 388 -8.21 21.09 -29.18
C MET A 388 -7.25 19.89 -29.26
N GLU A 389 -6.76 19.57 -30.44
CA GLU A 389 -5.77 18.51 -30.60
C GLU A 389 -4.44 18.88 -29.91
N GLU A 390 -4.00 20.15 -30.07
CA GLU A 390 -2.84 20.67 -29.32
C GLU A 390 -3.05 20.61 -27.80
N PHE A 391 -4.23 20.99 -27.30
CA PHE A 391 -4.56 20.91 -25.90
C PHE A 391 -4.60 19.47 -25.39
N ALA A 392 -5.13 18.54 -26.20
CA ALA A 392 -5.15 17.12 -25.84
C ALA A 392 -3.74 16.54 -25.80
N GLN A 393 -2.84 16.95 -26.72
CA GLN A 393 -1.42 16.55 -26.69
C GLN A 393 -0.70 17.09 -25.45
N ALA A 394 -1.09 18.28 -24.96
CA ALA A 394 -0.61 18.81 -23.68
C ALA A 394 -1.25 18.14 -22.44
N GLY A 395 -2.14 17.17 -22.65
CA GLY A 395 -2.78 16.38 -21.59
C GLY A 395 -4.00 17.03 -20.94
N LEU A 396 -4.50 18.09 -21.55
CA LEU A 396 -5.70 18.78 -21.05
C LEU A 396 -6.99 18.07 -21.48
N ARG A 397 -8.01 18.08 -20.63
CA ARG A 397 -9.35 17.65 -21.01
C ARG A 397 -10.05 18.78 -21.73
N THR A 398 -10.57 18.49 -22.91
CA THR A 398 -11.22 19.48 -23.78
C THR A 398 -12.71 19.23 -23.89
N LEU A 399 -13.49 20.32 -23.89
CA LEU A 399 -14.93 20.31 -24.09
C LEU A 399 -15.32 21.42 -25.05
N CYS A 400 -16.11 21.09 -26.09
CA CYS A 400 -16.71 22.06 -27.00
C CYS A 400 -17.91 22.74 -26.37
N LEU A 401 -18.06 24.05 -26.63
CA LEU A 401 -19.15 24.91 -26.19
C LEU A 401 -19.87 25.46 -27.42
N ALA A 402 -21.19 25.27 -27.47
CA ALA A 402 -22.04 25.70 -28.60
C ALA A 402 -23.41 26.17 -28.11
N TYR A 403 -24.06 26.97 -28.88
CA TYR A 403 -25.41 27.45 -28.60
C TYR A 403 -26.30 27.39 -29.84
N ALA A 404 -27.61 27.42 -29.66
CA ALA A 404 -28.56 27.59 -30.73
C ALA A 404 -29.74 28.49 -30.25
N PRO A 405 -30.17 29.45 -31.06
CA PRO A 405 -31.46 30.16 -30.79
C PRO A 405 -32.59 29.16 -31.04
N VAL A 406 -33.59 29.13 -30.18
CA VAL A 406 -34.74 28.26 -30.26
C VAL A 406 -36.02 29.04 -30.56
N ASP A 407 -36.75 28.62 -31.56
CA ASP A 407 -38.04 29.23 -31.84
C ASP A 407 -39.12 28.83 -30.80
N ALA A 408 -39.91 29.81 -30.33
CA ALA A 408 -40.92 29.60 -29.27
C ALA A 408 -41.99 28.56 -29.65
N ALA A 409 -42.46 28.57 -30.88
CA ALA A 409 -43.45 27.61 -31.34
C ALA A 409 -42.91 26.19 -31.47
N PHE A 410 -41.66 26.08 -31.90
CA PHE A 410 -40.95 24.79 -31.92
C PHE A 410 -40.72 24.26 -30.48
N TYR A 411 -40.33 25.14 -29.58
CA TYR A 411 -40.09 24.77 -28.19
C TYR A 411 -41.34 24.21 -27.51
N GLU A 412 -42.51 24.84 -27.68
CA GLU A 412 -43.75 24.33 -27.08
C GLU A 412 -44.09 22.91 -27.57
N THR A 413 -43.98 22.69 -28.86
CA THR A 413 -44.22 21.35 -29.45
C THR A 413 -43.24 20.30 -29.00
N TRP A 414 -41.99 20.69 -28.88
CA TRP A 414 -40.91 19.80 -28.40
C TRP A 414 -41.07 19.50 -26.90
N ASN A 415 -41.37 20.51 -26.09
CA ASN A 415 -41.53 20.35 -24.65
C ASN A 415 -42.68 19.42 -24.28
N ALA A 416 -43.78 19.42 -25.05
CA ALA A 416 -44.85 18.46 -24.87
C ALA A 416 -44.37 17.03 -25.07
N LYS A 417 -43.59 16.76 -26.12
CA LYS A 417 -42.99 15.44 -26.37
C LYS A 417 -41.95 15.06 -25.30
N TYR A 418 -41.15 16.04 -24.82
CA TYR A 418 -40.17 15.82 -23.77
C TYR A 418 -40.84 15.44 -22.44
N PHE A 419 -41.96 16.10 -22.12
CA PHE A 419 -42.74 15.80 -20.93
C PHE A 419 -43.34 14.39 -21.00
N GLU A 420 -43.85 13.97 -22.18
CA GLU A 420 -44.37 12.62 -22.42
C GLU A 420 -43.26 11.58 -22.25
N ALA A 421 -42.08 11.80 -22.81
CA ALA A 421 -40.90 10.95 -22.65
C ALA A 421 -40.47 10.84 -21.20
N LYS A 422 -40.45 12.00 -20.48
CA LYS A 422 -40.04 12.09 -19.06
C LYS A 422 -40.98 11.35 -18.12
N THR A 423 -42.28 11.27 -18.47
CA THR A 423 -43.28 10.59 -17.66
C THR A 423 -43.53 9.12 -18.10
N SER A 424 -42.85 8.62 -19.14
CA SER A 424 -42.96 7.25 -19.61
C SER A 424 -42.41 6.27 -18.56
N LEU A 425 -43.11 5.16 -18.35
CA LEU A 425 -42.72 4.08 -17.43
C LEU A 425 -41.79 3.03 -18.07
N THR A 426 -41.72 3.00 -19.40
CA THR A 426 -40.95 2.02 -20.17
C THR A 426 -39.97 2.74 -21.07
N GLU A 427 -38.72 2.25 -21.08
CA GLU A 427 -37.62 2.79 -21.93
C GLU A 427 -37.48 4.32 -21.83
N ARG A 428 -37.67 4.87 -20.65
CA ARG A 428 -37.68 6.32 -20.38
C ARG A 428 -36.43 7.03 -20.91
N ASP A 429 -35.23 6.49 -20.57
CA ASP A 429 -33.98 7.13 -20.92
C ASP A 429 -33.74 7.16 -22.43
N ALA A 430 -34.05 6.06 -23.11
CA ALA A 430 -33.98 6.00 -24.58
C ALA A 430 -34.94 6.98 -25.26
N LYS A 431 -36.18 7.16 -24.73
CA LYS A 431 -37.14 8.11 -25.24
C LYS A 431 -36.71 9.57 -24.97
N ILE A 432 -36.15 9.84 -23.78
CA ILE A 432 -35.61 11.15 -23.47
C ILE A 432 -34.45 11.49 -24.41
N ASP A 433 -33.54 10.57 -24.64
CA ASP A 433 -32.41 10.76 -25.55
C ASP A 433 -32.87 11.02 -26.99
N ALA A 434 -33.86 10.27 -27.47
CA ALA A 434 -34.42 10.47 -28.81
C ALA A 434 -35.13 11.83 -29.00
N VAL A 435 -35.84 12.30 -27.96
CA VAL A 435 -36.46 13.62 -27.98
C VAL A 435 -35.46 14.73 -27.83
N ALA A 436 -34.42 14.54 -27.01
CA ALA A 436 -33.33 15.51 -26.84
C ALA A 436 -32.58 15.76 -28.17
N GLU A 437 -32.38 14.74 -28.99
CA GLU A 437 -31.74 14.88 -30.30
C GLU A 437 -32.50 15.81 -31.28
N LEU A 438 -33.78 15.99 -31.07
CA LEU A 438 -34.59 16.86 -31.93
C LEU A 438 -34.26 18.36 -31.73
N ILE A 439 -33.91 18.78 -30.50
CA ILE A 439 -33.60 20.18 -30.18
C ILE A 439 -32.12 20.49 -30.29
N GLU A 440 -31.24 19.50 -30.13
CA GLU A 440 -29.79 19.65 -30.16
C GLU A 440 -29.25 19.61 -31.61
N LYS A 441 -29.77 20.44 -32.48
CA LYS A 441 -29.38 20.58 -33.89
C LYS A 441 -29.07 22.04 -34.24
N ASP A 442 -28.39 22.22 -35.33
CA ASP A 442 -28.00 23.51 -35.90
C ASP A 442 -27.27 24.41 -34.90
N LEU A 443 -26.35 23.79 -34.15
CA LEU A 443 -25.55 24.46 -33.13
C LEU A 443 -24.52 25.41 -33.78
N GLN A 444 -24.28 26.55 -33.13
CA GLN A 444 -23.21 27.48 -33.44
C GLN A 444 -22.06 27.30 -32.46
N LEU A 445 -20.87 27.08 -32.95
CA LEU A 445 -19.68 26.85 -32.13
C LEU A 445 -19.14 28.14 -31.56
N LEU A 446 -19.08 28.30 -30.23
CA LEU A 446 -18.43 29.37 -29.53
C LEU A 446 -16.91 29.15 -29.37
N GLY A 447 -16.53 27.88 -29.13
CA GLY A 447 -15.15 27.53 -28.90
C GLY A 447 -15.01 26.25 -28.06
N ALA A 448 -13.85 26.11 -27.42
CA ALA A 448 -13.60 24.97 -26.53
C ALA A 448 -12.84 25.40 -25.27
N SER A 449 -13.14 24.73 -24.16
CA SER A 449 -12.42 24.85 -22.89
C SER A 449 -11.40 23.75 -22.74
N ALA A 450 -10.31 24.00 -22.02
CA ALA A 450 -9.28 23.03 -21.69
C ALA A 450 -8.94 23.12 -20.19
N ILE A 451 -9.15 22.00 -19.48
CA ILE A 451 -8.97 21.89 -18.03
C ILE A 451 -7.88 20.88 -17.71
N GLU A 452 -7.12 21.14 -16.66
CA GLU A 452 -6.04 20.28 -16.20
C GLU A 452 -6.49 19.47 -14.97
N ASP A 453 -6.18 18.16 -14.96
CA ASP A 453 -6.35 17.28 -13.80
C ASP A 453 -5.06 17.34 -13.00
N LYS A 454 -5.04 18.08 -11.93
CA LYS A 454 -3.85 18.37 -11.15
C LYS A 454 -3.31 17.15 -10.44
N LEU A 455 -2.03 16.84 -10.67
CA LEU A 455 -1.33 15.79 -9.94
C LEU A 455 -1.12 16.18 -8.46
N GLN A 456 -1.11 15.19 -7.58
CA GLN A 456 -0.71 15.41 -6.19
C GLN A 456 0.80 15.73 -6.12
N ASP A 457 1.15 16.58 -5.17
CA ASP A 457 2.54 16.98 -4.96
C ASP A 457 3.42 15.78 -4.62
N GLY A 458 4.58 15.68 -5.29
CA GLY A 458 5.59 14.66 -5.02
C GLY A 458 5.30 13.27 -5.62
N VAL A 459 4.19 13.07 -6.36
CA VAL A 459 3.87 11.79 -7.00
C VAL A 459 4.94 11.33 -7.98
N PRO A 460 5.47 12.16 -8.89
CA PRO A 460 6.50 11.73 -9.82
C PRO A 460 7.77 11.25 -9.13
N ALA A 461 8.23 11.95 -8.09
CA ALA A 461 9.40 11.56 -7.31
C ALA A 461 9.18 10.25 -6.53
N CYS A 462 8.00 10.07 -5.94
CA CYS A 462 7.61 8.85 -5.24
C CYS A 462 7.63 7.65 -6.19
N ILE A 463 7.04 7.77 -7.37
CA ILE A 463 7.01 6.69 -8.39
C ILE A 463 8.44 6.36 -8.86
N GLU A 464 9.28 7.36 -9.06
CA GLU A 464 10.68 7.15 -9.44
C GLU A 464 11.46 6.40 -8.37
N HIS A 465 11.33 6.76 -7.09
CA HIS A 465 11.98 6.07 -5.98
C HIS A 465 11.47 4.63 -5.82
N LEU A 466 10.17 4.39 -5.98
CA LEU A 466 9.60 3.04 -5.96
C LEU A 466 10.12 2.19 -7.11
N ALA A 467 10.23 2.74 -8.32
CA ALA A 467 10.81 2.06 -9.47
C ALA A 467 12.30 1.74 -9.24
N GLN A 468 13.09 2.66 -8.65
CA GLN A 468 14.47 2.42 -8.25
C GLN A 468 14.60 1.31 -7.18
N ALA A 469 13.59 1.14 -6.35
CA ALA A 469 13.49 0.05 -5.38
C ALA A 469 13.15 -1.31 -6.03
N GLY A 470 12.85 -1.35 -7.34
CA GLY A 470 12.45 -2.54 -8.05
C GLY A 470 10.97 -2.92 -7.83
N VAL A 471 10.14 -1.95 -7.46
CA VAL A 471 8.68 -2.13 -7.32
C VAL A 471 8.03 -1.76 -8.64
N ALA A 472 7.27 -2.69 -9.23
CA ALA A 472 6.48 -2.42 -10.42
C ALA A 472 5.20 -1.64 -10.05
N LEU A 473 4.87 -0.61 -10.82
CA LEU A 473 3.64 0.15 -10.64
C LEU A 473 2.69 -0.09 -11.81
N TRP A 474 1.46 -0.47 -11.49
CA TRP A 474 0.36 -0.66 -12.43
C TRP A 474 -0.73 0.36 -12.13
N VAL A 475 -1.21 1.04 -13.17
CA VAL A 475 -2.32 2.00 -13.05
C VAL A 475 -3.58 1.39 -13.65
N LEU A 476 -4.66 1.39 -12.87
CA LEU A 476 -5.97 0.83 -13.23
C LEU A 476 -6.99 1.97 -13.20
N THR A 477 -7.37 2.50 -14.36
CA THR A 477 -8.24 3.68 -14.45
C THR A 477 -9.49 3.43 -15.29
N GLY A 478 -10.58 4.12 -14.95
CA GLY A 478 -11.77 4.20 -15.80
C GLY A 478 -11.64 5.16 -16.98
N ASP A 479 -10.56 5.93 -17.07
CA ASP A 479 -10.33 6.94 -18.10
C ASP A 479 -10.04 6.34 -19.47
N LYS A 480 -10.12 7.21 -20.49
CA LYS A 480 -9.73 6.89 -21.88
C LYS A 480 -8.22 6.65 -21.97
N GLN A 481 -7.83 5.87 -22.98
CA GLN A 481 -6.45 5.48 -23.24
C GLN A 481 -5.50 6.69 -23.32
N ASP A 482 -5.83 7.71 -24.13
CA ASP A 482 -4.99 8.90 -24.32
C ASP A 482 -4.76 9.65 -22.99
N THR A 483 -5.82 9.83 -22.23
CA THR A 483 -5.74 10.49 -20.90
C THR A 483 -4.86 9.69 -19.94
N ALA A 484 -4.97 8.37 -19.94
CA ALA A 484 -4.18 7.49 -19.09
C ALA A 484 -2.70 7.48 -19.50
N ILE A 485 -2.39 7.52 -20.79
CA ILE A 485 -1.02 7.66 -21.31
C ILE A 485 -0.41 9.00 -20.88
N ASN A 486 -1.14 10.10 -21.08
CA ASN A 486 -0.68 11.44 -20.73
C ASN A 486 -0.36 11.56 -19.24
N ILE A 487 -1.23 11.06 -18.38
CA ILE A 487 -0.99 11.04 -16.94
C ILE A 487 0.15 10.07 -16.58
N GLY A 488 0.23 8.91 -17.25
CA GLY A 488 1.36 8.01 -17.11
C GLY A 488 2.70 8.68 -17.39
N MET A 489 2.75 9.58 -18.39
CA MET A 489 3.92 10.40 -18.67
C MET A 489 4.15 11.48 -17.60
N ALA A 490 3.11 12.19 -17.18
CA ALA A 490 3.21 13.22 -16.16
C ALA A 490 3.72 12.70 -14.82
N CYS A 491 3.20 11.56 -14.38
CA CYS A 491 3.56 10.98 -13.09
C CYS A 491 4.86 10.15 -13.13
N SER A 492 5.63 10.17 -14.21
CA SER A 492 6.91 9.45 -14.33
C SER A 492 6.81 7.93 -14.47
N LEU A 493 5.62 7.40 -14.67
CA LEU A 493 5.40 5.97 -14.91
C LEU A 493 5.88 5.57 -16.32
N LEU A 494 5.46 6.33 -17.33
CA LEU A 494 5.94 6.18 -18.68
C LEU A 494 7.12 7.13 -18.91
N ARG A 495 8.22 6.60 -19.45
CA ARG A 495 9.44 7.37 -19.69
C ARG A 495 9.67 7.50 -21.19
N THR A 496 10.24 8.62 -21.60
CA THR A 496 10.71 8.81 -22.99
C THR A 496 11.72 7.71 -23.35
N GLY A 497 11.47 7.02 -24.47
CA GLY A 497 12.30 5.89 -24.90
C GLY A 497 11.82 4.50 -24.42
N MET A 498 10.73 4.40 -23.66
CA MET A 498 10.07 3.13 -23.41
C MET A 498 9.31 2.67 -24.64
N ALA A 499 9.47 1.40 -25.03
CA ALA A 499 8.61 0.77 -26.02
C ALA A 499 7.19 0.64 -25.45
N GLN A 500 6.20 1.18 -26.16
CA GLN A 500 4.80 1.12 -25.74
C GLN A 500 4.08 0.02 -26.54
N HIS A 501 3.61 -1.01 -25.84
CA HIS A 501 2.78 -2.06 -26.41
C HIS A 501 1.32 -1.77 -26.08
N ILE A 502 0.54 -1.42 -27.08
CA ILE A 502 -0.87 -1.07 -26.93
C ILE A 502 -1.71 -2.25 -27.42
N ILE A 503 -2.56 -2.76 -26.54
CA ILE A 503 -3.57 -3.78 -26.84
C ILE A 503 -4.93 -3.09 -26.78
N SER A 504 -5.49 -2.77 -27.93
CA SER A 504 -6.76 -2.07 -28.06
C SER A 504 -7.67 -2.76 -29.07
N LEU A 505 -8.96 -2.79 -28.72
CA LEU A 505 -10.03 -3.28 -29.59
C LEU A 505 -11.00 -2.15 -29.98
N GLU A 506 -10.63 -0.88 -29.79
CA GLU A 506 -11.52 0.26 -30.05
C GLU A 506 -11.99 0.32 -31.49
N GLU A 507 -11.13 0.09 -32.46
CA GLU A 507 -11.47 0.08 -33.89
C GLU A 507 -12.50 -1.01 -34.21
N MET A 508 -12.29 -2.22 -33.68
CA MET A 508 -13.20 -3.35 -33.88
C MET A 508 -14.59 -3.12 -33.23
N VAL A 509 -14.63 -2.46 -32.07
CA VAL A 509 -15.89 -2.07 -31.40
C VAL A 509 -16.59 -0.94 -32.17
N ALA A 510 -15.84 0.00 -32.74
CA ALA A 510 -16.37 1.07 -33.59
C ALA A 510 -17.00 0.52 -34.88
N GLU A 511 -16.31 -0.42 -35.57
CA GLU A 511 -16.84 -1.11 -36.77
C GLU A 511 -18.15 -1.88 -36.47
N ALA A 512 -18.26 -2.45 -35.26
CA ALA A 512 -19.47 -3.16 -34.84
C ALA A 512 -20.58 -2.21 -34.32
N GLY A 513 -20.44 -0.90 -34.48
CA GLY A 513 -21.44 0.08 -34.05
C GLY A 513 -21.64 0.11 -32.52
N GLY A 514 -20.64 -0.21 -31.73
CA GLY A 514 -20.65 -0.21 -30.28
C GLY A 514 -21.35 -1.41 -29.62
N ARG A 515 -21.81 -2.39 -30.38
CA ARG A 515 -22.53 -3.58 -29.88
C ARG A 515 -21.59 -4.65 -29.33
N THR A 516 -21.09 -4.47 -28.13
CA THR A 516 -20.15 -5.38 -27.45
C THR A 516 -20.75 -6.75 -27.04
N GLY A 517 -22.06 -6.94 -27.19
CA GLY A 517 -22.78 -8.18 -26.84
C GLY A 517 -22.79 -9.25 -27.95
N ASP A 518 -22.36 -8.93 -29.15
CA ASP A 518 -22.41 -9.87 -30.29
C ASP A 518 -21.39 -11.01 -30.09
N LYS A 519 -21.85 -12.25 -30.22
CA LYS A 519 -21.03 -13.45 -30.01
C LYS A 519 -19.91 -13.57 -31.04
N ALA A 520 -20.19 -13.25 -32.30
CA ALA A 520 -19.17 -13.27 -33.35
C ALA A 520 -18.06 -12.22 -33.12
N LEU A 521 -18.46 -11.04 -32.64
CA LEU A 521 -17.50 -10.00 -32.27
C LEU A 521 -16.59 -10.45 -31.10
N ARG A 522 -17.18 -11.12 -30.10
CA ARG A 522 -16.41 -11.60 -28.94
C ARG A 522 -15.41 -12.69 -29.30
N GLU A 523 -15.77 -13.61 -30.21
CA GLU A 523 -14.85 -14.63 -30.70
C GLU A 523 -13.69 -14.00 -31.50
N ARG A 524 -13.97 -13.08 -32.41
CA ARG A 524 -12.94 -12.32 -33.15
C ARG A 524 -12.05 -11.50 -32.22
N ALA A 525 -12.63 -10.87 -31.22
CA ALA A 525 -11.92 -10.08 -30.22
C ALA A 525 -10.96 -10.95 -29.39
N SER A 526 -11.35 -12.16 -28.99
CA SER A 526 -10.49 -13.10 -28.27
C SER A 526 -9.27 -13.49 -29.10
N VAL A 527 -9.45 -13.81 -30.39
CA VAL A 527 -8.36 -14.15 -31.31
C VAL A 527 -7.40 -12.97 -31.48
N SER A 528 -7.96 -11.78 -31.73
CA SER A 528 -7.16 -10.56 -31.91
C SER A 528 -6.31 -10.21 -30.68
N VAL A 529 -6.87 -10.33 -29.47
CA VAL A 529 -6.11 -10.14 -28.22
C VAL A 529 -4.97 -11.15 -28.10
N GLY A 530 -5.23 -12.43 -28.46
CA GLY A 530 -4.18 -13.45 -28.46
C GLY A 530 -3.03 -13.12 -29.44
N GLU A 531 -3.36 -12.66 -30.63
CA GLU A 531 -2.37 -12.24 -31.64
C GLU A 531 -1.58 -11.00 -31.18
N GLN A 532 -2.24 -9.99 -30.65
CA GLN A 532 -1.59 -8.78 -30.12
C GLN A 532 -0.66 -9.10 -28.93
N LEU A 533 -1.06 -9.99 -28.02
CA LEU A 533 -0.23 -10.46 -26.91
C LEU A 533 1.01 -11.21 -27.40
N ALA A 534 0.84 -12.08 -28.41
CA ALA A 534 1.95 -12.83 -28.99
C ALA A 534 2.93 -11.89 -29.72
N ALA A 535 2.42 -10.93 -30.49
CA ALA A 535 3.23 -9.92 -31.18
C ALA A 535 4.01 -9.04 -30.21
N ALA A 536 3.37 -8.55 -29.14
CA ALA A 536 4.02 -7.76 -28.10
C ALA A 536 5.11 -8.57 -27.37
N THR A 537 4.85 -9.86 -27.10
CA THR A 537 5.84 -10.75 -26.46
C THR A 537 7.04 -11.02 -27.38
N ALA A 538 6.81 -11.17 -28.70
CA ALA A 538 7.87 -11.32 -29.67
C ALA A 538 8.72 -10.03 -29.77
N ALA A 539 8.07 -8.87 -29.87
CA ALA A 539 8.74 -7.58 -29.91
C ALA A 539 9.62 -7.31 -28.67
N LEU A 540 9.18 -7.76 -27.48
CA LEU A 540 9.98 -7.69 -26.26
C LEU A 540 11.21 -8.60 -26.28
N ARG A 541 11.12 -9.77 -26.93
CA ARG A 541 12.26 -10.70 -27.06
C ARG A 541 13.30 -10.22 -28.06
N ASP A 542 12.83 -9.56 -29.12
CA ASP A 542 13.70 -9.02 -30.18
C ASP A 542 14.31 -7.65 -29.83
N GLY A 543 13.76 -6.97 -28.80
CA GLY A 543 14.27 -5.69 -28.31
C GLY A 543 15.52 -5.86 -27.46
N ASP A 544 16.48 -4.91 -27.57
CA ASP A 544 17.78 -4.87 -26.87
C ASP A 544 17.69 -4.69 -25.35
N GLY A 545 16.67 -5.21 -24.69
CA GLY A 545 16.46 -5.07 -23.24
C GLY A 545 16.02 -3.66 -22.80
N ALA A 546 15.54 -2.84 -23.73
CA ALA A 546 14.96 -1.54 -23.41
C ALA A 546 13.71 -1.70 -22.52
N PRO A 547 13.48 -0.80 -21.55
CA PRO A 547 12.29 -0.86 -20.73
C PRO A 547 11.03 -0.69 -21.59
N ALA A 548 10.04 -1.55 -21.39
CA ALA A 548 8.78 -1.54 -22.13
C ALA A 548 7.60 -1.26 -21.19
N SER A 549 6.52 -0.75 -21.75
CA SER A 549 5.25 -0.53 -21.09
C SER A 549 4.12 -1.23 -21.82
N LEU A 550 3.13 -1.69 -21.09
CA LEU A 550 1.92 -2.33 -21.61
C LEU A 550 0.71 -1.44 -21.32
N ILE A 551 -0.08 -1.17 -22.35
CA ILE A 551 -1.32 -0.40 -22.25
C ILE A 551 -2.43 -1.27 -22.82
N ILE A 552 -3.49 -1.49 -22.02
CA ILE A 552 -4.62 -2.34 -22.42
C ILE A 552 -5.95 -1.68 -22.09
N ASP A 553 -6.92 -1.79 -23.00
CA ASP A 553 -8.27 -1.29 -22.76
C ASP A 553 -9.14 -2.30 -21.99
N GLY A 554 -10.23 -1.82 -21.36
CA GLY A 554 -11.11 -2.65 -20.53
C GLY A 554 -11.84 -3.75 -21.30
N PHE A 555 -12.11 -3.55 -22.59
CA PHE A 555 -12.73 -4.58 -23.42
C PHE A 555 -11.72 -5.67 -23.77
N GLY A 556 -10.53 -5.30 -24.19
CA GLY A 556 -9.40 -6.22 -24.42
C GLY A 556 -9.00 -6.97 -23.16
N LEU A 557 -9.01 -6.28 -22.02
CA LEU A 557 -8.73 -6.88 -20.71
C LEU A 557 -9.70 -8.00 -20.34
N THR A 558 -10.98 -7.92 -20.76
CA THR A 558 -11.95 -8.99 -20.52
C THR A 558 -11.51 -10.32 -21.13
N PHE A 559 -10.90 -10.28 -22.31
CA PHE A 559 -10.38 -11.47 -22.98
C PHE A 559 -8.99 -11.86 -22.48
N ALA A 560 -8.14 -10.89 -22.18
CA ALA A 560 -6.81 -11.13 -21.62
C ALA A 560 -6.86 -11.81 -20.24
N LEU A 561 -7.92 -11.61 -19.47
CA LEU A 561 -8.16 -12.27 -18.18
C LEU A 561 -8.86 -13.64 -18.30
N SER A 562 -9.24 -14.09 -19.50
CA SER A 562 -9.78 -15.44 -19.72
C SER A 562 -8.71 -16.51 -19.40
N ASP A 563 -9.14 -17.71 -19.03
CA ASP A 563 -8.21 -18.79 -18.65
C ASP A 563 -7.24 -19.15 -19.78
N GLU A 564 -7.63 -18.92 -21.05
CA GLU A 564 -6.82 -19.15 -22.24
C GLU A 564 -5.65 -18.15 -22.37
N HIS A 565 -5.91 -16.86 -22.22
CA HIS A 565 -4.93 -15.80 -22.48
C HIS A 565 -4.23 -15.29 -21.22
N LYS A 566 -4.77 -15.57 -20.02
CA LYS A 566 -4.23 -15.13 -18.72
C LYS A 566 -2.74 -15.45 -18.50
N PRO A 567 -2.23 -16.64 -18.86
CA PRO A 567 -0.80 -16.93 -18.70
C PRO A 567 0.08 -16.06 -19.61
N ALA A 568 -0.35 -15.83 -20.86
CA ALA A 568 0.38 -15.00 -21.81
C ALA A 568 0.37 -13.52 -21.38
N PHE A 569 -0.79 -13.02 -20.95
CA PHE A 569 -0.92 -11.67 -20.41
C PHE A 569 -0.03 -11.44 -19.18
N TRP A 570 0.02 -12.41 -18.26
CA TRP A 570 0.89 -12.32 -17.09
C TRP A 570 2.37 -12.30 -17.49
N GLU A 571 2.79 -13.19 -18.37
CA GLU A 571 4.20 -13.28 -18.79
C GLU A 571 4.67 -11.99 -19.48
N LEU A 572 3.83 -11.38 -20.31
CA LEU A 572 4.08 -10.09 -20.93
C LEU A 572 4.14 -8.97 -19.90
N SER A 573 3.13 -8.90 -19.03
CA SER A 573 2.99 -7.83 -18.02
C SER A 573 4.14 -7.83 -17.02
N ARG A 574 4.64 -9.01 -16.66
CA ARG A 574 5.77 -9.17 -15.72
C ARG A 574 7.08 -8.62 -16.28
N GLN A 575 7.25 -8.62 -17.60
CA GLN A 575 8.45 -8.12 -18.27
C GLN A 575 8.39 -6.62 -18.52
N CYS A 576 7.20 -6.04 -18.47
CA CYS A 576 7.00 -4.60 -18.63
C CYS A 576 7.35 -3.84 -17.33
N ALA A 577 8.00 -2.69 -17.46
CA ALA A 577 8.33 -1.81 -16.35
C ALA A 577 7.10 -1.06 -15.82
N ALA A 578 6.08 -0.84 -16.66
CA ALA A 578 4.83 -0.19 -16.33
C ALA A 578 3.67 -0.85 -17.06
N VAL A 579 2.51 -0.93 -16.40
CA VAL A 579 1.28 -1.43 -17.00
C VAL A 579 0.15 -0.42 -16.72
N ILE A 580 -0.59 -0.07 -17.76
CA ILE A 580 -1.75 0.82 -17.67
C ILE A 580 -2.97 0.10 -18.22
N CYS A 581 -4.00 -0.07 -17.39
CA CYS A 581 -5.29 -0.61 -17.81
C CYS A 581 -6.30 0.54 -17.84
N CYS A 582 -6.87 0.80 -19.02
CA CYS A 582 -7.77 1.91 -19.29
C CYS A 582 -9.22 1.44 -19.34
N ARG A 583 -10.20 2.29 -19.03
CA ARG A 583 -11.64 1.98 -19.07
C ARG A 583 -12.01 0.72 -18.31
N VAL A 584 -11.35 0.45 -17.19
CA VAL A 584 -11.59 -0.75 -16.38
C VAL A 584 -12.74 -0.55 -15.40
N SER A 585 -13.57 -1.59 -15.28
CA SER A 585 -14.62 -1.64 -14.26
C SER A 585 -14.04 -2.01 -12.88
N PRO A 586 -14.75 -1.71 -11.77
CA PRO A 586 -14.31 -2.09 -10.41
C PRO A 586 -14.04 -3.59 -10.26
N LEU A 587 -14.83 -4.43 -10.91
CA LEU A 587 -14.62 -5.88 -10.90
C LEU A 587 -13.32 -6.27 -11.63
N GLN A 588 -13.03 -5.66 -12.77
CA GLN A 588 -11.80 -5.91 -13.51
C GLN A 588 -10.57 -5.49 -12.71
N LYS A 589 -10.61 -4.35 -11.98
CA LYS A 589 -9.56 -3.94 -11.06
C LYS A 589 -9.25 -5.04 -10.03
N ALA A 590 -10.29 -5.62 -9.43
CA ALA A 590 -10.14 -6.72 -8.48
C ALA A 590 -9.59 -8.00 -9.11
N LEU A 591 -10.02 -8.36 -10.33
CA LEU A 591 -9.56 -9.55 -11.06
C LEU A 591 -8.08 -9.44 -11.46
N VAL A 592 -7.63 -8.28 -11.97
CA VAL A 592 -6.22 -8.02 -12.29
C VAL A 592 -5.37 -8.14 -11.02
N THR A 593 -5.81 -7.53 -9.92
CA THR A 593 -5.11 -7.62 -8.64
C THR A 593 -4.98 -9.05 -8.15
N ARG A 594 -6.04 -9.83 -8.28
CA ARG A 594 -6.05 -11.25 -7.92
C ARG A 594 -5.13 -12.08 -8.82
N MET A 595 -5.10 -11.81 -10.10
CA MET A 595 -4.19 -12.47 -11.04
C MET A 595 -2.72 -12.27 -10.64
N VAL A 596 -2.31 -11.03 -10.36
CA VAL A 596 -0.93 -10.72 -9.93
C VAL A 596 -0.59 -11.38 -8.59
N LYS A 597 -1.55 -11.40 -7.66
CA LYS A 597 -1.42 -12.06 -6.36
C LYS A 597 -1.25 -13.57 -6.50
N ASP A 598 -2.10 -14.22 -7.30
CA ASP A 598 -2.08 -15.68 -7.52
C ASP A 598 -0.80 -16.13 -8.23
N ALA A 599 -0.18 -15.25 -9.02
CA ALA A 599 1.14 -15.46 -9.60
C ALA A 599 2.31 -15.39 -8.60
N GLY A 600 2.03 -15.22 -7.30
CA GLY A 600 3.02 -15.25 -6.23
C GLY A 600 3.74 -13.93 -5.96
N GLN A 601 3.31 -12.83 -6.56
CA GLN A 601 3.83 -11.49 -6.26
C GLN A 601 3.17 -10.91 -5.03
N VAL A 602 3.93 -10.26 -4.16
CA VAL A 602 3.35 -9.48 -3.04
C VAL A 602 2.80 -8.19 -3.61
N THR A 603 1.47 -8.07 -3.57
CA THR A 603 0.72 -6.95 -4.15
C THR A 603 0.28 -5.95 -3.09
N LEU A 604 0.43 -4.66 -3.41
CA LEU A 604 -0.17 -3.55 -2.69
C LEU A 604 -1.16 -2.86 -3.62
N ALA A 605 -2.39 -2.63 -3.16
CA ALA A 605 -3.37 -1.85 -3.90
C ALA A 605 -3.64 -0.53 -3.19
N ILE A 606 -3.71 0.57 -3.94
CA ILE A 606 -3.96 1.91 -3.41
C ILE A 606 -5.06 2.61 -4.20
N GLY A 607 -6.02 3.19 -3.50
CA GLY A 607 -7.16 3.91 -4.07
C GLY A 607 -7.86 4.79 -3.03
N ASP A 608 -8.75 5.68 -3.47
CA ASP A 608 -9.50 6.61 -2.61
C ASP A 608 -11.03 6.43 -2.69
N GLY A 609 -11.53 5.82 -3.78
CA GLY A 609 -12.95 5.70 -4.07
C GLY A 609 -13.60 4.36 -3.69
N ALA A 610 -14.93 4.33 -3.75
CA ALA A 610 -15.74 3.11 -3.57
C ALA A 610 -15.43 2.05 -4.64
N ASN A 611 -15.02 2.48 -5.82
CA ASN A 611 -14.67 1.63 -6.96
C ASN A 611 -13.42 0.78 -6.70
N ASP A 612 -12.57 1.20 -5.75
CA ASP A 612 -11.30 0.56 -5.44
C ASP A 612 -11.37 -0.44 -4.30
N VAL A 613 -12.49 -0.46 -3.56
CA VAL A 613 -12.68 -1.37 -2.43
C VAL A 613 -12.41 -2.83 -2.83
N GLY A 614 -12.91 -3.28 -3.98
CA GLY A 614 -12.67 -4.63 -4.48
C GLY A 614 -11.18 -4.91 -4.75
N MET A 615 -10.47 -3.95 -5.32
CA MET A 615 -9.03 -4.02 -5.58
C MET A 615 -8.22 -4.04 -4.27
N ILE A 616 -8.53 -3.15 -3.33
CA ILE A 616 -7.90 -3.03 -2.01
C ILE A 616 -8.04 -4.33 -1.21
N GLN A 617 -9.22 -4.94 -1.23
CA GLN A 617 -9.48 -6.20 -0.54
C GLN A 617 -8.82 -7.40 -1.21
N ALA A 618 -8.75 -7.42 -2.55
CA ALA A 618 -8.12 -8.50 -3.29
C ALA A 618 -6.59 -8.56 -3.10
N ALA A 619 -5.93 -7.44 -2.91
CA ALA A 619 -4.47 -7.36 -2.70
C ALA A 619 -4.01 -8.01 -1.40
N HIS A 620 -2.68 -8.24 -1.26
CA HIS A 620 -2.08 -8.62 0.02
C HIS A 620 -2.18 -7.46 1.01
N ILE A 621 -1.89 -6.24 0.55
CA ILE A 621 -1.94 -5.02 1.34
C ILE A 621 -2.85 -4.02 0.65
N GLY A 622 -3.80 -3.47 1.37
CA GLY A 622 -4.67 -2.40 0.92
C GLY A 622 -4.31 -1.07 1.57
N VAL A 623 -4.14 -0.04 0.76
CA VAL A 623 -3.90 1.33 1.22
C VAL A 623 -5.05 2.22 0.74
N GLY A 624 -5.67 2.92 1.66
CA GLY A 624 -6.70 3.91 1.36
C GLY A 624 -6.13 5.33 1.43
N ILE A 625 -6.46 6.16 0.45
CA ILE A 625 -6.17 7.59 0.53
C ILE A 625 -7.40 8.28 1.12
N SER A 626 -7.18 9.18 2.08
CA SER A 626 -8.22 10.03 2.65
C SER A 626 -8.57 11.14 1.65
N GLY A 627 -9.30 10.79 0.60
CA GLY A 627 -9.69 11.66 -0.48
C GLY A 627 -11.02 12.40 -0.25
N GLN A 628 -11.46 13.15 -1.26
CA GLN A 628 -12.72 13.88 -1.25
C GLN A 628 -13.94 13.00 -1.59
N GLU A 629 -13.74 11.83 -2.21
CA GLU A 629 -14.81 10.92 -2.65
C GLU A 629 -15.46 10.10 -1.54
N GLY A 630 -14.93 10.16 -0.31
CA GLY A 630 -15.50 9.51 0.87
C GLY A 630 -14.53 8.60 1.61
N MET A 631 -15.00 7.99 2.71
CA MET A 631 -14.17 7.16 3.58
C MET A 631 -14.21 5.66 3.24
N GLN A 632 -14.83 5.26 2.12
CA GLN A 632 -15.09 3.85 1.83
C GLN A 632 -13.81 3.05 1.56
N ALA A 633 -12.90 3.60 0.74
CA ALA A 633 -11.59 2.99 0.50
C ALA A 633 -10.77 2.91 1.79
N VAL A 634 -10.75 4.00 2.58
CA VAL A 634 -10.07 4.06 3.88
C VAL A 634 -10.62 3.01 4.84
N MET A 635 -11.95 2.85 4.89
CA MET A 635 -12.61 1.87 5.78
C MET A 635 -12.36 0.43 5.38
N ALA A 636 -12.10 0.16 4.12
CA ALA A 636 -11.79 -1.17 3.60
C ALA A 636 -10.28 -1.49 3.57
N ALA A 637 -9.42 -0.50 3.76
CA ALA A 637 -7.98 -0.62 3.65
C ALA A 637 -7.32 -1.10 4.96
N ASP A 638 -6.12 -1.63 4.83
CA ASP A 638 -5.26 -2.05 5.94
C ASP A 638 -4.46 -0.86 6.51
N PHE A 639 -4.06 0.07 5.64
CA PHE A 639 -3.39 1.31 5.98
C PHE A 639 -4.11 2.49 5.32
N ALA A 640 -4.11 3.65 5.98
CA ALA A 640 -4.64 4.89 5.44
C ALA A 640 -3.56 5.98 5.46
N ILE A 641 -3.48 6.73 4.36
CA ILE A 641 -2.57 7.87 4.20
C ILE A 641 -3.32 9.03 3.55
N ALA A 642 -2.87 10.26 3.81
CA ALA A 642 -3.53 11.44 3.25
C ALA A 642 -3.16 11.72 1.79
N GLN A 643 -1.96 11.40 1.37
CA GLN A 643 -1.44 11.64 0.02
C GLN A 643 -0.57 10.50 -0.47
N PHE A 644 -0.51 10.31 -1.79
CA PHE A 644 0.26 9.25 -2.43
C PHE A 644 1.77 9.30 -2.09
N LYS A 645 2.36 10.48 -1.95
CA LYS A 645 3.80 10.63 -1.63
C LYS A 645 4.21 9.94 -0.33
N TYR A 646 3.30 9.78 0.63
CA TYR A 646 3.59 9.09 1.89
C TYR A 646 3.77 7.58 1.73
N LEU A 647 3.33 7.02 0.58
CA LEU A 647 3.54 5.62 0.25
C LEU A 647 5.03 5.25 0.18
N GLU A 648 5.87 6.15 -0.34
CA GLU A 648 7.32 5.98 -0.34
C GLU A 648 7.85 5.67 1.06
N ARG A 649 7.50 6.50 2.04
CA ARG A 649 7.96 6.34 3.41
C ARG A 649 7.35 5.11 4.08
N LEU A 650 6.08 4.84 3.84
CA LEU A 650 5.40 3.65 4.36
C LEU A 650 6.08 2.36 3.88
N VAL A 651 6.42 2.27 2.61
CA VAL A 651 7.00 1.06 2.00
C VAL A 651 8.52 0.99 2.22
N LEU A 652 9.27 2.03 1.83
CA LEU A 652 10.73 2.00 1.79
C LEU A 652 11.39 2.16 3.17
N VAL A 653 10.71 2.76 4.14
CA VAL A 653 11.23 2.95 5.50
C VAL A 653 10.54 1.97 6.46
N HIS A 654 9.25 2.16 6.72
CA HIS A 654 8.53 1.35 7.70
C HIS A 654 8.43 -0.11 7.27
N GLY A 655 8.06 -0.38 6.03
CA GLY A 655 7.96 -1.74 5.50
C GLY A 655 9.29 -2.48 5.61
N ARG A 656 10.38 -1.87 5.14
CA ARG A 656 11.72 -2.46 5.20
C ARG A 656 12.17 -2.76 6.63
N TYR A 657 11.95 -1.84 7.57
CA TYR A 657 12.31 -2.04 8.98
C TYR A 657 11.48 -3.16 9.61
N ASN A 658 10.16 -3.14 9.42
CA ASN A 658 9.25 -4.09 10.03
C ASN A 658 9.53 -5.52 9.56
N TYR A 659 9.74 -5.72 8.27
CA TYR A 659 10.13 -7.03 7.74
C TYR A 659 11.43 -7.55 8.37
N LYS A 660 12.49 -6.73 8.41
CA LYS A 660 13.78 -7.11 8.96
C LYS A 660 13.69 -7.45 10.45
N ARG A 661 12.96 -6.65 11.21
CA ARG A 661 12.75 -6.81 12.65
C ARG A 661 11.98 -8.08 12.97
N VAL A 662 10.85 -8.32 12.28
CA VAL A 662 10.05 -9.52 12.46
C VAL A 662 10.81 -10.78 12.03
N ALA A 663 11.52 -10.74 10.91
CA ALA A 663 12.35 -11.86 10.47
C ALA A 663 13.42 -12.23 11.51
N ARG A 664 14.08 -11.24 12.13
CA ARG A 664 15.05 -11.46 13.22
C ARG A 664 14.39 -12.02 14.47
N LEU A 665 13.25 -11.47 14.86
CA LEU A 665 12.49 -11.94 16.00
C LEU A 665 12.22 -13.45 15.85
N VAL A 666 11.66 -13.84 14.73
CA VAL A 666 11.28 -15.25 14.47
C VAL A 666 12.50 -16.16 14.47
N THR A 667 13.56 -15.83 13.73
CA THR A 667 14.77 -16.67 13.66
C THR A 667 15.46 -16.81 15.01
N TYR A 668 15.51 -15.73 15.80
CA TYR A 668 16.08 -15.77 17.14
C TYR A 668 15.25 -16.61 18.13
N PHE A 669 13.90 -16.58 18.04
CA PHE A 669 13.06 -17.43 18.89
C PHE A 669 13.31 -18.91 18.63
N PHE A 670 13.43 -19.33 17.39
CA PHE A 670 13.77 -20.71 17.07
C PHE A 670 15.17 -21.08 17.57
N TYR A 671 16.15 -20.20 17.42
CA TYR A 671 17.49 -20.39 17.93
C TYR A 671 17.48 -20.59 19.45
N LYS A 672 16.91 -19.66 20.23
CA LYS A 672 16.96 -19.75 21.69
C LYS A 672 16.25 -20.97 22.27
N ASN A 673 15.12 -21.36 21.64
CA ASN A 673 14.38 -22.55 22.08
C ASN A 673 15.07 -23.85 21.66
N THR A 674 15.70 -23.89 20.50
CA THR A 674 16.57 -25.00 20.09
C THR A 674 17.72 -25.17 21.08
N PHE A 675 18.41 -24.10 21.41
CA PHE A 675 19.51 -24.14 22.39
C PHE A 675 19.03 -24.70 23.73
N PHE A 676 17.97 -24.14 24.28
CA PHE A 676 17.40 -24.57 25.55
C PHE A 676 16.89 -26.03 25.52
N GLY A 677 16.10 -26.39 24.51
CA GLY A 677 15.48 -27.72 24.40
C GLY A 677 16.50 -28.83 24.23
N PHE A 678 17.57 -28.59 23.45
CA PHE A 678 18.62 -29.61 23.27
C PHE A 678 19.54 -29.77 24.49
N THR A 679 19.72 -28.76 25.35
CA THR A 679 20.44 -28.96 26.62
C THR A 679 19.68 -29.94 27.51
N LEU A 680 18.36 -29.86 27.55
CA LEU A 680 17.52 -30.82 28.27
C LEU A 680 17.62 -32.23 27.68
N PHE A 681 17.67 -32.33 26.33
CA PHE A 681 17.80 -33.61 25.65
C PHE A 681 19.13 -34.30 25.96
N TRP A 682 20.28 -33.58 25.89
CA TRP A 682 21.59 -34.10 26.20
C TRP A 682 21.68 -34.59 27.66
N TYR A 683 21.14 -33.81 28.57
CA TYR A 683 21.07 -34.18 29.96
C TYR A 683 20.21 -35.42 30.17
N ASN A 684 19.05 -35.54 29.55
CA ASN A 684 18.19 -36.72 29.62
C ASN A 684 18.86 -37.97 29.02
N ALA A 685 19.59 -37.81 27.91
CA ALA A 685 20.37 -38.90 27.34
C ALA A 685 21.42 -39.39 28.32
N TRP A 686 22.07 -38.51 29.07
CA TRP A 686 23.02 -38.81 30.13
C TRP A 686 22.33 -39.47 31.35
N ALA A 687 21.17 -38.98 31.74
CA ALA A 687 20.34 -39.50 32.83
C ALA A 687 19.48 -40.71 32.40
N PHE A 688 19.84 -41.37 31.32
CA PHE A 688 19.19 -42.58 30.81
C PHE A 688 17.74 -42.41 30.37
N PHE A 689 17.36 -41.23 29.94
CA PHE A 689 15.96 -40.85 29.57
C PHE A 689 14.93 -41.03 30.68
N SER A 690 15.36 -40.87 31.94
CA SER A 690 14.51 -40.99 33.12
C SER A 690 13.39 -39.92 33.17
N GLY A 691 13.46 -38.86 32.35
CA GLY A 691 12.52 -37.70 32.41
C GLY A 691 12.83 -36.69 33.52
N GLN A 692 13.95 -36.92 34.28
CA GLN A 692 14.36 -35.98 35.34
C GLN A 692 14.90 -34.69 34.68
N PRO A 693 14.36 -33.51 34.98
CA PRO A 693 14.92 -32.26 34.51
C PRO A 693 16.18 -31.87 35.31
N CYS A 694 17.15 -31.25 34.64
CA CYS A 694 18.31 -30.65 35.31
C CYS A 694 18.07 -29.22 35.77
N TYR A 695 17.01 -28.63 35.31
CA TYR A 695 16.60 -27.24 35.63
C TYR A 695 15.46 -27.24 36.64
N ASN A 696 15.44 -26.23 37.46
CA ASN A 696 14.31 -25.97 38.36
C ASN A 696 13.07 -25.60 37.56
N ASP A 697 11.90 -26.12 37.87
CA ASP A 697 10.64 -25.93 37.15
C ASP A 697 10.22 -24.47 37.02
N TYR A 698 10.40 -23.70 38.10
CA TYR A 698 10.14 -22.26 38.08
C TYR A 698 11.09 -21.52 37.13
N ALA A 699 12.35 -21.89 37.11
CA ALA A 699 13.33 -21.31 36.18
C ALA A 699 12.98 -21.64 34.73
N MET A 700 12.56 -22.88 34.44
CA MET A 700 12.13 -23.28 33.10
C MET A 700 10.94 -22.44 32.62
N SER A 701 9.94 -22.24 33.49
CA SER A 701 8.76 -21.43 33.18
C SER A 701 9.12 -19.96 32.94
N CYS A 702 10.07 -19.40 33.71
CA CYS A 702 10.50 -18.02 33.58
C CYS A 702 11.41 -17.76 32.37
N TYR A 703 11.99 -18.79 31.72
CA TYR A 703 12.92 -18.64 30.61
C TYR A 703 12.35 -17.85 29.44
N ASN A 704 11.22 -18.27 28.94
CA ASN A 704 10.57 -17.65 27.79
C ASN A 704 9.74 -16.42 28.15
N LEU A 705 9.35 -16.26 29.42
CA LEU A 705 8.44 -15.19 29.84
C LEU A 705 9.21 -13.95 30.31
N PHE A 706 10.21 -14.11 31.19
CA PHE A 706 10.88 -12.98 31.84
C PHE A 706 12.33 -12.79 31.38
N PHE A 707 13.12 -13.85 31.29
CA PHE A 707 14.58 -13.70 31.12
C PHE A 707 15.02 -13.48 29.67
N THR A 708 14.25 -13.92 28.69
CA THR A 708 14.68 -13.86 27.27
C THR A 708 13.68 -13.20 26.34
N SER A 709 12.46 -12.81 26.79
CA SER A 709 11.45 -12.18 25.92
C SER A 709 11.66 -10.68 25.76
N LEU A 710 11.89 -9.93 26.85
CA LEU A 710 12.02 -8.47 26.79
C LEU A 710 13.17 -8.00 25.89
N PRO A 711 14.39 -8.56 25.96
CA PRO A 711 15.47 -8.12 25.08
C PRO A 711 15.12 -8.22 23.60
N ILE A 712 14.54 -9.32 23.14
CA ILE A 712 14.21 -9.49 21.72
C ILE A 712 13.03 -8.64 21.28
N ILE A 713 12.03 -8.42 22.14
CA ILE A 713 10.90 -7.53 21.84
C ILE A 713 11.42 -6.11 21.60
N VAL A 714 12.29 -5.60 22.47
CA VAL A 714 12.85 -4.26 22.32
C VAL A 714 13.71 -4.13 21.08
N VAL A 715 14.53 -5.13 20.77
CA VAL A 715 15.31 -5.17 19.51
C VAL A 715 14.37 -5.17 18.30
N ALA A 716 13.27 -5.93 18.33
CA ALA A 716 12.30 -5.98 17.24
C ALA A 716 11.47 -4.69 17.10
N ILE A 717 11.44 -3.84 18.11
CA ILE A 717 10.76 -2.54 18.05
C ILE A 717 11.72 -1.43 17.62
N LEU A 718 12.94 -1.37 18.18
CA LEU A 718 13.80 -0.20 18.08
C LEU A 718 15.01 -0.37 17.13
N ASP A 719 15.47 -1.61 16.85
CA ASP A 719 16.68 -1.79 16.03
C ASP A 719 16.48 -1.25 14.61
N GLN A 720 17.50 -0.58 14.09
CA GLN A 720 17.58 -0.06 12.72
C GLN A 720 19.00 -0.20 12.20
N ASP A 721 19.14 -0.59 10.93
CA ASP A 721 20.45 -0.76 10.30
C ASP A 721 20.97 0.53 9.66
N VAL A 722 20.10 1.33 9.10
CA VAL A 722 20.39 2.65 8.52
C VAL A 722 19.33 3.64 8.99
N ALA A 723 19.68 4.92 9.05
CA ALA A 723 18.71 5.95 9.42
C ALA A 723 17.60 6.09 8.35
N ALA A 724 16.39 6.51 8.77
CA ALA A 724 15.25 6.65 7.88
C ALA A 724 15.52 7.52 6.62
N PRO A 725 16.19 8.67 6.71
CA PRO A 725 16.54 9.46 5.53
C PRO A 725 17.47 8.73 4.54
N VAL A 726 18.38 7.88 5.05
CA VAL A 726 19.28 7.09 4.20
C VAL A 726 18.50 5.96 3.50
N SER A 727 17.53 5.35 4.18
CA SER A 727 16.67 4.32 3.56
C SER A 727 15.83 4.90 2.42
N ALA A 728 15.30 6.11 2.57
CA ALA A 728 14.58 6.81 1.51
C ALA A 728 15.51 7.26 0.37
N GLN A 729 16.71 7.73 0.68
CA GLN A 729 17.69 8.18 -0.31
C GLN A 729 18.30 7.04 -1.17
N PHE A 730 18.30 5.81 -0.65
CA PHE A 730 18.84 4.63 -1.33
C PHE A 730 17.74 3.54 -1.48
N PRO A 731 16.77 3.71 -2.37
CA PRO A 731 15.65 2.79 -2.55
C PRO A 731 16.07 1.35 -2.86
N GLN A 732 17.25 1.13 -3.48
CA GLN A 732 17.78 -0.19 -3.83
C GLN A 732 17.94 -1.11 -2.60
N LEU A 733 18.06 -0.55 -1.39
CA LEU A 733 18.12 -1.33 -0.15
C LEU A 733 16.84 -2.14 0.11
N TYR A 734 15.73 -1.72 -0.46
CA TYR A 734 14.43 -2.39 -0.35
C TYR A 734 14.43 -3.78 -1.03
N GLY A 735 15.18 -3.95 -2.10
CA GLY A 735 15.27 -5.22 -2.85
C GLY A 735 15.73 -6.43 -2.00
N GLN A 736 16.34 -6.21 -0.82
CA GLN A 736 16.67 -7.28 0.12
C GLN A 736 15.39 -7.93 0.71
N GLY A 737 14.33 -7.15 0.94
CA GLY A 737 13.04 -7.64 1.39
C GLY A 737 12.33 -8.46 0.33
N GLN A 738 12.26 -7.97 -0.91
CA GLN A 738 11.64 -8.67 -2.05
C GLN A 738 12.29 -10.04 -2.31
N ARG A 739 13.60 -10.16 -2.15
CA ARG A 739 14.36 -11.44 -2.28
C ARG A 739 14.26 -12.33 -1.05
N ASN A 740 13.47 -11.96 -0.05
CA ASN A 740 13.39 -12.64 1.25
C ASN A 740 14.74 -12.84 1.95
N GLY A 741 15.72 -11.93 1.77
CA GLY A 741 17.11 -12.12 2.20
C GLY A 741 17.30 -12.41 3.70
N TYR A 742 16.39 -11.95 4.55
CA TYR A 742 16.46 -12.12 6.00
C TYR A 742 15.72 -13.36 6.52
N TYR A 743 14.84 -13.99 5.71
CA TYR A 743 14.00 -15.12 6.16
C TYR A 743 14.00 -16.28 5.17
N THR A 744 15.18 -16.68 4.70
CA THR A 744 15.37 -17.86 3.84
C THR A 744 15.55 -19.12 4.69
N TRP A 745 15.28 -20.29 4.11
CA TRP A 745 15.54 -21.58 4.75
C TRP A 745 17.00 -21.76 5.20
N ARG A 746 17.96 -21.21 4.44
CA ARG A 746 19.39 -21.24 4.80
C ARG A 746 19.67 -20.42 6.08
N VAL A 747 19.06 -19.25 6.20
CA VAL A 747 19.20 -18.41 7.40
C VAL A 747 18.59 -19.10 8.60
N ILE A 748 17.39 -19.65 8.46
CA ILE A 748 16.70 -20.38 9.54
C ILE A 748 17.51 -21.60 9.99
N ALA A 749 17.96 -22.43 9.04
CA ALA A 749 18.78 -23.60 9.33
C ALA A 749 20.10 -23.20 10.01
N GLY A 750 20.73 -22.10 9.59
CA GLY A 750 21.94 -21.58 10.22
C GLY A 750 21.73 -21.20 11.69
N TRP A 751 20.61 -20.52 11.99
CA TRP A 751 20.27 -20.17 13.37
C TRP A 751 19.96 -21.40 14.24
N VAL A 752 19.22 -22.39 13.71
CA VAL A 752 18.91 -23.64 14.40
C VAL A 752 20.18 -24.45 14.62
N ALA A 753 21.04 -24.56 13.62
CA ALA A 753 22.32 -25.28 13.74
C ALA A 753 23.27 -24.63 14.76
N ASN A 754 23.28 -23.28 14.81
CA ASN A 754 24.05 -22.57 15.84
C ASN A 754 23.53 -22.87 17.25
N GLY A 755 22.20 -22.87 17.44
CA GLY A 755 21.60 -23.26 18.73
C GLY A 755 21.89 -24.69 19.12
N PHE A 756 21.87 -25.62 18.17
CA PHE A 756 22.25 -27.02 18.40
C PHE A 756 23.72 -27.14 18.81
N TRP A 757 24.64 -26.52 18.08
CA TRP A 757 26.08 -26.48 18.42
C TRP A 757 26.31 -25.93 19.84
N GLN A 758 25.74 -24.79 20.15
CA GLN A 758 25.89 -24.14 21.46
C GLN A 758 25.33 -25.03 22.58
N SER A 759 24.27 -25.80 22.33
CA SER A 759 23.70 -26.74 23.32
C SER A 759 24.65 -27.87 23.66
N VAL A 760 25.37 -28.41 22.67
CA VAL A 760 26.41 -29.44 22.86
C VAL A 760 27.54 -28.86 23.68
N VAL A 761 28.06 -27.70 23.34
CA VAL A 761 29.17 -27.04 24.06
C VAL A 761 28.80 -26.77 25.52
N ALA A 762 27.62 -26.17 25.77
CA ALA A 762 27.17 -25.87 27.13
C ALA A 762 27.00 -27.13 27.98
N PHE A 763 26.42 -28.20 27.41
CA PHE A 763 26.23 -29.48 28.08
C PHE A 763 27.58 -30.12 28.42
N LEU A 764 28.47 -30.28 27.43
CA LEU A 764 29.78 -30.92 27.62
C LEU A 764 30.63 -30.14 28.64
N ALA A 765 30.62 -28.79 28.61
CA ALA A 765 31.36 -28.00 29.57
C ALA A 765 30.81 -28.16 31.00
N CYS A 766 29.50 -28.16 31.20
CA CYS A 766 28.90 -28.21 32.52
C CYS A 766 28.90 -29.60 33.16
N PHE A 767 28.57 -30.61 32.40
CA PHE A 767 28.42 -31.96 32.94
C PHE A 767 29.68 -32.83 32.75
N TRP A 768 30.27 -32.93 31.59
CA TRP A 768 31.45 -33.72 31.36
C TRP A 768 32.71 -33.05 31.94
N GLY A 769 32.83 -31.74 31.82
CA GLY A 769 33.95 -31.02 32.44
C GLY A 769 33.99 -31.21 33.95
N GLN A 770 32.85 -31.11 34.61
CA GLN A 770 32.73 -31.26 36.08
C GLN A 770 32.85 -32.72 36.56
N TYR A 771 32.41 -33.68 35.76
CA TYR A 771 32.48 -35.13 36.15
C TYR A 771 33.90 -35.60 36.46
N ARG A 772 34.90 -34.94 35.91
CA ARG A 772 36.32 -35.25 36.13
C ARG A 772 36.94 -34.53 37.31
N LEU A 773 36.24 -33.60 37.92
CA LEU A 773 36.75 -32.88 39.11
C LEU A 773 36.45 -33.68 40.37
N ALA A 774 37.48 -33.95 41.17
CA ALA A 774 37.35 -34.68 42.41
C ALA A 774 36.69 -33.86 43.52
N SER A 775 36.84 -32.53 43.46
CA SER A 775 36.23 -31.58 44.37
C SER A 775 36.12 -30.19 43.69
N ASP A 776 34.97 -29.57 43.81
CA ASP A 776 34.69 -28.23 43.25
C ASP A 776 34.91 -27.09 44.26
N ARG A 777 35.08 -27.43 45.51
CA ARG A 777 35.16 -26.47 46.63
C ARG A 777 36.30 -26.76 47.57
N SER A 778 36.73 -25.76 48.28
CA SER A 778 37.79 -25.84 49.28
C SER A 778 37.47 -26.78 50.45
N ASN A 779 36.21 -27.02 50.74
CA ASN A 779 35.72 -27.93 51.76
C ASN A 779 35.54 -29.38 51.33
N GLY A 780 36.01 -29.73 50.08
CA GLY A 780 35.88 -31.04 49.54
C GLY A 780 34.52 -31.39 48.90
N GLY A 781 33.57 -30.43 48.93
CA GLY A 781 32.23 -30.60 48.37
C GLY A 781 32.28 -30.65 46.84
N VAL A 782 31.34 -31.40 46.25
CA VAL A 782 31.10 -31.54 44.81
C VAL A 782 29.81 -30.83 44.43
N MET A 783 29.76 -30.29 43.21
CA MET A 783 28.51 -29.69 42.69
C MET A 783 27.51 -30.80 42.36
N ASP A 784 26.30 -30.65 42.88
CA ASP A 784 25.21 -31.59 42.62
C ASP A 784 24.53 -31.32 41.25
N MET A 785 23.54 -32.14 40.91
CA MET A 785 22.74 -32.02 39.70
C MET A 785 22.11 -30.63 39.56
N TRP A 786 21.57 -30.07 40.62
CA TRP A 786 20.90 -28.76 40.63
C TRP A 786 21.90 -27.63 40.46
N GLY A 787 23.11 -27.77 41.04
CA GLY A 787 24.19 -26.82 40.85
C GLY A 787 24.70 -26.78 39.41
N ALA A 788 24.97 -27.96 38.83
CA ALA A 788 25.40 -28.11 37.43
C ALA A 788 24.31 -27.63 36.46
N GLY A 789 23.06 -27.98 36.72
CA GLY A 789 21.90 -27.51 35.96
C GLY A 789 21.73 -25.98 36.05
N SER A 790 21.90 -25.40 37.20
CA SER A 790 21.86 -23.95 37.37
C SER A 790 23.00 -23.22 36.67
N ALA A 791 24.18 -23.81 36.61
CA ALA A 791 25.32 -23.29 35.84
C ALA A 791 25.00 -23.31 34.34
N MET A 792 24.54 -24.44 33.81
CA MET A 792 24.15 -24.61 32.41
C MET A 792 23.01 -23.64 32.05
N TYR A 793 21.98 -23.51 32.89
CA TYR A 793 20.90 -22.55 32.69
C TYR A 793 21.40 -21.11 32.60
N THR A 794 22.33 -20.73 33.47
CA THR A 794 22.96 -19.41 33.47
C THR A 794 23.73 -19.17 32.18
N ILE A 795 24.50 -20.14 31.73
CA ILE A 795 25.26 -20.09 30.47
C ILE A 795 24.30 -19.91 29.30
N VAL A 796 23.18 -20.65 29.27
CA VAL A 796 22.17 -20.53 28.23
C VAL A 796 21.58 -19.10 28.20
N VAL A 797 21.15 -18.55 29.32
CA VAL A 797 20.56 -17.20 29.39
C VAL A 797 21.57 -16.13 28.97
N ILE A 798 22.82 -16.20 29.43
CA ILE A 798 23.86 -15.23 29.09
C ILE A 798 24.24 -15.34 27.61
N THR A 799 24.44 -16.56 27.10
CA THR A 799 24.84 -16.79 25.71
C THR A 799 23.75 -16.28 24.75
N VAL A 800 22.50 -16.62 25.03
CA VAL A 800 21.35 -16.17 24.23
C VAL A 800 21.26 -14.64 24.23
N THR A 801 21.45 -14.00 25.38
CA THR A 801 21.44 -12.54 25.49
C THR A 801 22.60 -11.90 24.72
N LEU A 802 23.81 -12.41 24.85
CA LEU A 802 24.99 -11.93 24.12
C LEU A 802 24.90 -12.20 22.61
N GLN A 803 24.32 -13.34 22.20
CA GLN A 803 24.06 -13.63 20.80
C GLN A 803 23.09 -12.59 20.18
N LEU A 804 22.06 -12.20 20.92
CA LEU A 804 21.17 -11.13 20.48
C LEU A 804 21.92 -9.79 20.42
N ALA A 805 22.74 -9.48 21.40
CA ALA A 805 23.58 -8.28 21.43
C ALA A 805 24.49 -8.16 20.20
N SER A 806 25.04 -9.29 19.73
CA SER A 806 25.90 -9.34 18.53
C SER A 806 25.18 -9.00 17.22
N VAL A 807 23.85 -9.02 17.19
CA VAL A 807 23.03 -8.81 15.99
C VAL A 807 22.48 -7.38 15.93
N ILE A 808 22.50 -6.64 17.02
CA ILE A 808 22.00 -5.24 17.09
C ILE A 808 22.88 -4.33 16.25
N ASN A 809 22.25 -3.54 15.38
CA ASN A 809 22.97 -2.54 14.59
C ASN A 809 22.99 -1.16 15.27
N TYR A 810 21.94 -0.82 15.98
CA TYR A 810 21.78 0.49 16.61
C TYR A 810 21.48 0.36 18.10
N TRP A 811 22.49 0.61 18.92
CA TRP A 811 22.37 0.53 20.37
C TRP A 811 21.76 1.81 20.95
N THR A 812 20.74 1.66 21.76
CA THR A 812 20.13 2.73 22.55
C THR A 812 20.30 2.44 24.05
N VAL A 813 20.12 3.47 24.87
CA VAL A 813 20.13 3.33 26.34
C VAL A 813 19.13 2.27 26.81
N ILE A 814 17.96 2.19 26.15
CA ILE A 814 16.91 1.20 26.44
C ILE A 814 17.42 -0.22 26.22
N HIS A 815 18.17 -0.48 25.13
CA HIS A 815 18.78 -1.77 24.88
C HIS A 815 19.74 -2.16 26.00
N HIS A 816 20.67 -1.28 26.37
CA HIS A 816 21.61 -1.54 27.47
C HIS A 816 20.89 -1.85 28.78
N PHE A 817 19.91 -1.02 29.15
CA PHE A 817 19.16 -1.22 30.39
C PHE A 817 18.46 -2.59 30.43
N ILE A 818 17.72 -2.94 29.37
CA ILE A 818 16.94 -4.18 29.33
C ILE A 818 17.83 -5.43 29.25
N PHE A 819 18.93 -5.37 28.52
CA PHE A 819 19.87 -6.52 28.46
C PHE A 819 20.47 -6.82 29.82
N TRP A 820 20.99 -5.80 30.51
CA TRP A 820 21.57 -6.00 31.82
C TRP A 820 20.50 -6.29 32.89
N ALA A 821 19.32 -5.68 32.79
CA ALA A 821 18.20 -5.97 33.67
C ALA A 821 17.70 -7.42 33.54
N SER A 822 17.70 -7.98 32.33
CA SER A 822 17.33 -9.37 32.09
C SER A 822 18.29 -10.34 32.77
N VAL A 823 19.60 -10.12 32.65
CA VAL A 823 20.62 -10.92 33.35
C VAL A 823 20.53 -10.69 34.87
N GLY A 824 20.38 -9.45 35.31
CA GLY A 824 20.20 -9.10 36.73
C GLY A 824 18.97 -9.75 37.35
N LEU A 825 17.84 -9.72 36.64
CA LEU A 825 16.58 -10.34 37.09
C LEU A 825 16.75 -11.86 37.30
N LYS A 826 17.49 -12.52 36.42
CA LYS A 826 17.81 -13.94 36.56
C LYS A 826 18.58 -14.23 37.84
N TYR A 827 19.63 -13.41 38.17
CA TYR A 827 20.36 -13.57 39.42
C TYR A 827 19.52 -13.22 40.65
N ALA A 828 18.71 -12.17 40.57
CA ALA A 828 17.76 -11.81 41.61
C ALA A 828 16.75 -12.96 41.90
N PHE A 829 16.26 -13.59 40.82
CA PHE A 829 15.36 -14.74 40.92
C PHE A 829 16.03 -15.94 41.65
N ILE A 830 17.24 -16.33 41.26
CA ILE A 830 17.96 -17.46 41.90
C ILE A 830 18.26 -17.13 43.36
N LEU A 831 18.63 -15.89 43.67
CA LEU A 831 18.87 -15.44 45.04
C LEU A 831 17.57 -15.50 45.87
N ALA A 832 16.47 -15.01 45.35
CA ALA A 832 15.16 -15.09 46.01
C ALA A 832 14.77 -16.54 46.30
N MET A 833 14.91 -17.44 45.30
CA MET A 833 14.63 -18.86 45.47
C MET A 833 15.54 -19.53 46.48
N ALA A 834 16.78 -19.08 46.64
CA ALA A 834 17.71 -19.61 47.63
C ALA A 834 17.34 -19.24 49.09
N VAL A 835 16.59 -18.14 49.28
CA VAL A 835 16.21 -17.64 50.60
C VAL A 835 14.78 -18.06 50.98
N LEU A 836 13.92 -18.40 50.02
CA LEU A 836 12.55 -18.81 50.26
C LEU A 836 12.49 -20.12 51.07
N ARG A 837 11.36 -20.31 51.81
CA ARG A 837 11.19 -21.49 52.64
C ARG A 837 11.36 -22.79 51.88
N PRO A 838 11.98 -23.86 52.50
CA PRO A 838 12.23 -25.14 51.84
C PRO A 838 10.96 -25.81 51.26
N SER A 839 9.82 -25.58 51.90
CA SER A 839 8.51 -26.14 51.48
C SER A 839 8.06 -25.58 50.11
N PHE A 840 8.51 -24.39 49.73
CA PHE A 840 8.20 -23.78 48.43
C PHE A 840 9.30 -24.00 47.40
N ALA A 841 10.55 -23.89 47.81
CA ALA A 841 11.73 -23.90 46.93
C ALA A 841 12.61 -25.15 47.13
N THR A 842 12.01 -26.36 47.24
CA THR A 842 12.67 -27.61 47.64
C THR A 842 14.02 -27.88 47.00
N SER A 843 14.19 -27.70 45.68
CA SER A 843 15.42 -27.96 44.94
C SER A 843 16.33 -26.73 44.77
N ALA A 844 15.84 -25.53 45.11
CA ALA A 844 16.58 -24.30 44.93
C ALA A 844 17.00 -23.62 46.23
N TYR A 845 16.46 -24.11 47.41
CA TYR A 845 16.76 -23.54 48.71
C TYR A 845 18.26 -23.72 49.02
N GLY A 846 18.91 -22.61 49.41
CA GLY A 846 20.34 -22.62 49.73
C GLY A 846 21.27 -22.83 48.52
N LEU A 847 20.73 -23.16 47.36
CA LEU A 847 21.53 -23.55 46.18
C LEU A 847 22.50 -22.46 45.76
N PHE A 848 22.07 -21.23 45.65
CA PHE A 848 22.92 -20.11 45.28
C PHE A 848 23.97 -19.80 46.36
N THR A 849 23.55 -19.67 47.58
CA THR A 849 24.40 -19.19 48.71
C THR A 849 25.42 -20.28 49.16
N SER A 850 24.99 -21.53 49.20
CA SER A 850 25.84 -22.61 49.76
C SER A 850 26.54 -23.45 48.72
N VAL A 851 26.07 -23.51 47.48
CA VAL A 851 26.59 -24.33 46.42
C VAL A 851 27.23 -23.53 45.29
N ILE A 852 26.50 -22.60 44.70
CA ILE A 852 26.93 -21.89 43.49
C ILE A 852 27.95 -20.78 43.77
N ALA A 853 27.60 -19.84 44.67
CA ALA A 853 28.42 -18.66 44.92
C ALA A 853 29.85 -19.00 45.41
N PRO A 854 30.02 -19.98 46.30
CA PRO A 854 31.37 -20.31 46.78
C PRO A 854 32.18 -21.21 45.80
N THR A 855 31.63 -21.65 44.65
CA THR A 855 32.30 -22.52 43.72
C THR A 855 33.02 -21.74 42.61
N PRO A 856 34.36 -21.64 42.59
CA PRO A 856 35.10 -20.92 41.54
C PRO A 856 34.85 -21.44 40.13
N ALA A 857 34.65 -22.78 39.97
CA ALA A 857 34.37 -23.39 38.68
C ALA A 857 33.08 -22.86 38.06
N TYR A 858 32.07 -22.54 38.83
CA TYR A 858 30.84 -21.93 38.34
C TYR A 858 31.11 -20.60 37.62
N TRP A 859 31.82 -19.68 38.25
CA TRP A 859 32.12 -18.35 37.69
C TRP A 859 32.99 -18.43 36.46
N LEU A 860 33.99 -19.37 36.48
CA LEU A 860 34.82 -19.64 35.30
C LEU A 860 34.00 -20.17 34.12
N LEU A 861 33.10 -21.13 34.35
CA LEU A 861 32.24 -21.68 33.32
C LEU A 861 31.30 -20.62 32.77
N VAL A 862 30.66 -19.81 33.61
CA VAL A 862 29.76 -18.73 33.20
C VAL A 862 30.47 -17.64 32.40
N GLY A 863 31.77 -17.43 32.63
CA GLY A 863 32.58 -16.47 31.88
C GLY A 863 33.10 -17.02 30.54
N VAL A 864 33.61 -18.24 30.55
CA VAL A 864 34.39 -18.82 29.40
C VAL A 864 33.42 -19.47 28.38
N VAL A 865 32.45 -20.26 28.84
CA VAL A 865 31.58 -21.04 27.92
C VAL A 865 30.78 -20.17 26.97
N PRO A 866 30.14 -19.05 27.36
CA PRO A 866 29.49 -18.16 26.42
C PRO A 866 30.43 -17.64 25.32
N ILE A 867 31.69 -17.37 25.65
CA ILE A 867 32.68 -16.89 24.67
C ILE A 867 32.93 -18.01 23.64
N ILE A 868 33.14 -19.25 24.09
CA ILE A 868 33.33 -20.41 23.19
C ILE A 868 32.08 -20.61 22.30
N CYS A 869 30.91 -20.53 22.88
CA CYS A 869 29.64 -20.65 22.15
C CYS A 869 29.47 -19.60 21.05
N LEU A 870 29.89 -18.36 21.31
CA LEU A 870 29.73 -17.24 20.38
C LEU A 870 30.84 -17.14 19.34
N LEU A 871 31.98 -17.71 19.60
CA LEU A 871 33.20 -17.58 18.77
C LEU A 871 32.98 -17.98 17.31
N PRO A 872 32.30 -19.09 16.97
CA PRO A 872 32.07 -19.48 15.58
C PRO A 872 31.22 -18.45 14.82
N ASP A 873 30.13 -17.96 15.42
CA ASP A 873 29.28 -16.95 14.78
C ASP A 873 30.02 -15.63 14.61
N PHE A 874 30.78 -15.20 15.62
CA PHE A 874 31.59 -14.00 15.56
C PHE A 874 32.68 -14.09 14.47
N THR A 875 33.38 -15.21 14.37
CA THR A 875 34.42 -15.41 13.34
C THR A 875 33.80 -15.43 11.93
N MET A 876 32.68 -16.11 11.73
CA MET A 876 31.97 -16.11 10.45
C MET A 876 31.53 -14.69 10.02
N ARG A 877 31.02 -13.91 10.94
CA ARG A 877 30.63 -12.51 10.67
C ARG A 877 31.84 -11.62 10.39
N ALA A 878 32.90 -11.76 11.16
CA ALA A 878 34.14 -11.03 10.94
C ALA A 878 34.74 -11.35 9.56
N TYR A 879 34.73 -12.63 9.16
CA TYR A 879 35.15 -13.06 7.84
C TYR A 879 34.27 -12.49 6.72
N ALA A 880 32.96 -12.50 6.89
CA ALA A 880 32.01 -11.92 5.93
C ALA A 880 32.16 -10.40 5.78
N CYS A 881 32.55 -9.68 6.84
CA CYS A 881 32.81 -8.23 6.80
C CYS A 881 34.19 -7.86 6.26
N ALA A 882 35.18 -8.76 6.30
CA ALA A 882 36.55 -8.49 5.89
C ALA A 882 36.68 -8.02 4.43
N PRO A 883 36.00 -8.60 3.41
CA PRO A 883 36.06 -8.13 2.04
C PRO A 883 35.50 -6.71 1.87
N LEU A 884 34.45 -6.38 2.62
CA LEU A 884 33.85 -5.04 2.61
C LEU A 884 34.78 -4.00 3.26
N ALA A 885 35.44 -4.36 4.34
CA ALA A 885 36.44 -3.49 4.99
C ALA A 885 37.66 -3.25 4.09
N LEU A 886 38.11 -4.29 3.38
CA LEU A 886 39.20 -4.21 2.40
C LEU A 886 38.82 -3.37 1.19
N SER A 887 37.59 -3.49 0.67
CA SER A 887 37.10 -2.64 -0.43
C SER A 887 36.94 -1.18 0.00
N CYS A 888 36.48 -0.92 1.22
CA CYS A 888 36.43 0.43 1.80
C CYS A 888 37.83 0.99 2.06
N ALA A 889 38.80 0.17 2.50
CA ALA A 889 40.16 0.57 2.68
C ALA A 889 40.87 0.87 1.34
N ARG A 890 40.62 0.06 0.30
CA ARG A 890 41.10 0.34 -1.08
C ARG A 890 40.47 1.59 -1.67
N ALA A 891 39.21 1.86 -1.41
CA ALA A 891 38.54 3.10 -1.81
C ALA A 891 39.06 4.34 -1.04
N ARG A 892 39.75 4.16 0.07
CA ARG A 892 40.41 5.22 0.87
C ARG A 892 41.88 5.41 0.51
N ALA A 893 42.54 4.47 -0.18
CA ALA A 893 43.87 4.64 -0.65
C ALA A 893 43.91 5.75 -1.73
N PRO A 894 44.82 6.71 -1.66
CA PRO A 894 44.90 7.79 -2.64
C PRO A 894 45.49 7.22 -3.95
N ASP A 895 44.57 6.99 -4.93
CA ASP A 895 45.01 6.76 -6.30
C ASP A 895 45.50 8.04 -6.91
N ALA A 896 46.75 8.02 -7.34
CA ALA A 896 47.44 9.11 -8.01
C ALA A 896 47.04 9.31 -9.47
N SER A 897 45.75 9.14 -9.84
CA SER A 897 45.26 9.52 -11.15
C SER A 897 43.95 10.29 -11.06
N ALA A 898 44.03 11.55 -11.44
CA ALA A 898 42.99 12.56 -11.36
C ALA A 898 41.95 12.43 -12.46
N THR A 899 40.87 11.68 -12.23
CA THR A 899 39.60 11.82 -13.02
C THR A 899 38.34 11.33 -12.31
N GLY A 900 38.32 11.17 -10.97
CA GLY A 900 37.18 10.69 -10.21
C GLY A 900 36.72 11.58 -9.04
N ALA A 901 36.92 12.90 -9.12
CA ALA A 901 36.77 13.78 -7.96
C ALA A 901 35.31 14.03 -7.50
N SER A 902 34.31 13.80 -8.31
CA SER A 902 32.91 14.06 -7.94
C SER A 902 32.25 12.90 -7.18
N TRP A 903 32.60 11.65 -7.49
CA TRP A 903 32.06 10.46 -6.82
C TRP A 903 32.66 10.25 -5.40
N ARG A 904 33.93 10.57 -5.25
CA ARG A 904 34.65 10.44 -3.97
C ARG A 904 34.13 11.38 -2.87
N ARG A 905 33.64 12.57 -3.19
CA ARG A 905 33.16 13.54 -2.19
C ARG A 905 31.82 13.15 -1.57
N ARG A 906 30.96 12.44 -2.29
CA ARG A 906 29.65 11.98 -1.77
C ARG A 906 29.79 10.75 -0.86
N THR A 907 30.64 9.79 -1.22
CA THR A 907 30.87 8.56 -0.43
C THR A 907 31.66 8.82 0.86
N MET A 908 32.62 9.77 0.87
CA MET A 908 33.36 10.10 2.10
C MET A 908 32.54 10.87 3.14
N ARG A 909 31.52 11.63 2.75
CA ARG A 909 30.65 12.29 3.72
C ARG A 909 29.71 11.32 4.44
N SER A 910 29.30 10.23 3.79
CA SER A 910 28.45 9.21 4.43
C SER A 910 29.22 8.28 5.38
N CYS A 911 30.51 8.02 5.12
CA CYS A 911 31.36 7.21 6.01
C CYS A 911 31.89 7.97 7.23
N ARG A 912 32.03 9.30 7.19
CA ARG A 912 32.51 10.12 8.33
C ARG A 912 31.46 10.40 9.41
N ARG A 913 30.21 10.00 9.22
CA ARG A 913 29.12 10.17 10.22
C ARG A 913 28.69 8.84 10.86
N ARG A 914 29.63 7.91 11.03
CA ARG A 914 29.44 6.79 11.95
C ARG A 914 30.48 6.93 13.08
N PRO A 915 30.00 7.06 14.36
CA PRO A 915 30.82 6.69 15.50
C PRO A 915 30.92 5.17 15.58
#